data_eb40eeff791f1045474dd8bd8c26c496
#
_entry.id   eb40eeff791f1045474dd8bd8c26c496
#
_cell.length_a   1.000
_cell.length_b   1.000
_cell.length_c   1.000
_cell.angle_alpha   90.00
_cell.angle_beta   90.00
_cell.angle_gamma   90.00
#
_symmetry.space_group_name_H-M   'P 1'
#
loop_
_entity.id
_entity.type
_entity.pdbx_description
1 polymer ?
#
loop_
_entity_poly.entity_id
_entity_poly.type
_entity_poly.pdbx_seq_one_letter_code
_entity_poly.pdbx_strand_id
1 'polypeptide(L)'
;VSARYNGEFKLVTPETVQLMDVAPNQMVSVAAALVPFLEHDDANRALMGANMQRQAVPLIRTEAPFAGTGIEGRVAVDSGVCVVATRPGVVESVDANRIVVRADGDNAEIPDIYPLMKYQRSNQSTCYNQKPIVRAGDRIAAGDVLADGPAMDMGELALGRNVIVAFMPWQGYNYEDSILVSERIAKEDVFTSIHIEEFECVARDTKLGKEEITRDIPNVGEEALKDLDESGIVRIGAEVKPGDILVGKITPKGETQLSPEEKLLRAIFGEKAGDVRDSSLKVPPGVSGIVINARVFSRKGTEKDDRAKEIEDQEKVRLERMMEEEKKILRDSFFRQIRKEFVGQTVEAKLVDDKGKVLLQKNTTITDELLDSIPQKYWNEIEVPHRERVEKKIREVEALIAEREAHFREKIDRLSKGDELPPGVIKMVKVYIAIKRKLQVGDKMAGRHGNKGVVSRIIAEEDLPYLADGTPVDLVLNPLGVPSRMNVGQILEVHLGWGARLLGRQIDAMIERGEHIKALRERLKQILAGDANYAGFVDRLDNDDVMRLAQKMRTGVFFASPVFDGAPEEAIKDIFDSVGIPRSGQSILFDGRTGEPFDQDVTVGIMYMLKLHHLVDDKIHARSIGPYSLVTQQPLGGKAQFGGQRLGEMEVWAMEAYGAAYALQEFLTVKSDDVQGRTRMYESIVKGDYALEAGIPESFTVLIKELQSLCLNIELIEGSGAGEAAAEELAEETTEKHHARHLQLL
;
A
#
# COMPACT_ATOMS: atom_id res chain seq x y z
N VAL A 1 -15.93 -23.56 39.68
CA VAL A 1 -15.59 -22.92 38.42
C VAL A 1 -14.98 -21.55 38.70
N SER A 2 -13.98 -21.14 37.93
CA SER A 2 -13.48 -19.77 38.00
C SER A 2 -14.45 -18.85 37.27
N ALA A 3 -14.94 -17.83 37.93
CA ALA A 3 -15.82 -16.83 37.34
C ALA A 3 -15.37 -15.39 37.64
N ARG A 4 -15.69 -14.47 36.78
CA ARG A 4 -15.41 -13.03 36.95
C ARG A 4 -16.60 -12.37 37.64
N TYR A 5 -16.36 -11.73 38.78
CA TYR A 5 -17.36 -10.96 39.54
C TYR A 5 -16.79 -9.60 39.93
N ASN A 6 -17.43 -8.52 39.51
CA ASN A 6 -16.98 -7.13 39.76
C ASN A 6 -15.50 -6.87 39.43
N GLY A 7 -14.99 -7.48 38.37
CA GLY A 7 -13.58 -7.29 37.92
C GLY A 7 -12.58 -8.24 38.57
N GLU A 8 -12.96 -9.01 39.58
CA GLU A 8 -12.12 -10.02 40.26
C GLU A 8 -12.44 -11.42 39.77
N PHE A 9 -11.44 -12.32 39.77
CA PHE A 9 -11.64 -13.76 39.53
C PHE A 9 -11.87 -14.47 40.85
N LYS A 10 -13.02 -15.16 40.98
CA LYS A 10 -13.39 -15.93 42.16
C LYS A 10 -13.77 -17.36 41.79
N LEU A 11 -13.46 -18.31 42.68
CA LEU A 11 -13.96 -19.67 42.54
C LEU A 11 -15.39 -19.72 43.11
N VAL A 12 -16.32 -20.09 42.23
CA VAL A 12 -17.75 -20.16 42.55
C VAL A 12 -18.32 -21.53 42.17
N THR A 13 -19.46 -21.89 42.75
CA THR A 13 -20.18 -23.10 42.33
C THR A 13 -20.82 -22.89 40.95
N PRO A 14 -20.90 -23.92 40.09
CA PRO A 14 -21.47 -23.76 38.74
C PRO A 14 -22.91 -23.19 38.74
N GLU A 15 -23.68 -23.45 39.76
CA GLU A 15 -25.08 -23.00 39.91
C GLU A 15 -25.20 -21.46 40.06
N THR A 16 -24.16 -20.80 40.52
CA THR A 16 -24.15 -19.34 40.72
C THR A 16 -23.68 -18.56 39.48
N VAL A 17 -23.20 -19.25 38.44
CA VAL A 17 -22.75 -18.63 37.20
C VAL A 17 -23.95 -18.25 36.34
N GLN A 18 -24.08 -16.99 36.01
CA GLN A 18 -25.19 -16.43 35.24
C GLN A 18 -24.94 -16.36 33.74
N LEU A 19 -23.67 -16.19 33.34
CA LEU A 19 -23.23 -16.03 31.96
C LEU A 19 -22.02 -16.93 31.71
N MET A 20 -21.92 -17.44 30.51
CA MET A 20 -20.81 -18.27 30.07
C MET A 20 -20.38 -17.83 28.64
N ASP A 21 -19.07 -17.81 28.36
CA ASP A 21 -18.58 -17.57 27.03
C ASP A 21 -19.05 -18.68 26.08
N VAL A 22 -19.53 -18.28 24.88
CA VAL A 22 -20.06 -19.24 23.89
C VAL A 22 -18.94 -20.08 23.29
N ALA A 23 -17.78 -19.46 23.03
CA ALA A 23 -16.63 -20.13 22.44
C ALA A 23 -15.30 -19.46 22.89
N PRO A 24 -14.19 -20.23 22.96
CA PRO A 24 -12.88 -19.71 23.36
C PRO A 24 -12.32 -18.64 22.41
N ASN A 25 -12.71 -18.63 21.15
CA ASN A 25 -12.28 -17.67 20.13
C ASN A 25 -12.72 -16.22 20.43
N GLN A 26 -13.67 -16.00 21.34
CA GLN A 26 -14.04 -14.66 21.80
C GLN A 26 -12.94 -13.94 22.58
N MET A 27 -11.93 -14.66 23.09
CA MET A 27 -10.82 -14.09 23.86
C MET A 27 -9.76 -13.41 22.98
N VAL A 28 -9.74 -13.67 21.67
CA VAL A 28 -8.72 -13.15 20.75
C VAL A 28 -9.27 -12.03 19.87
N SER A 29 -8.37 -11.12 19.45
CA SER A 29 -8.70 -10.08 18.47
C SER A 29 -8.90 -10.69 17.09
N VAL A 30 -9.53 -9.94 16.18
CA VAL A 30 -9.72 -10.36 14.78
C VAL A 30 -8.38 -10.71 14.11
N ALA A 31 -7.35 -9.90 14.33
CA ALA A 31 -6.03 -10.16 13.76
C ALA A 31 -5.41 -11.46 14.29
N ALA A 32 -5.55 -11.75 15.57
CA ALA A 32 -5.10 -13.02 16.15
C ALA A 32 -5.95 -14.20 15.68
N ALA A 33 -7.25 -13.99 15.47
CA ALA A 33 -8.15 -15.02 14.95
C ALA A 33 -7.90 -15.38 13.47
N LEU A 34 -7.10 -14.62 12.75
CA LEU A 34 -6.63 -14.93 11.38
C LEU A 34 -5.37 -15.80 11.36
N VAL A 35 -4.77 -16.12 12.50
CA VAL A 35 -3.61 -17.01 12.59
C VAL A 35 -4.08 -18.46 12.69
N PRO A 36 -3.82 -19.32 11.69
CA PRO A 36 -4.19 -20.74 11.79
C PRO A 36 -3.31 -21.43 12.83
N PHE A 37 -3.83 -22.46 13.51
CA PHE A 37 -3.13 -23.19 14.56
C PHE A 37 -2.57 -22.29 15.68
N LEU A 38 -3.30 -21.23 16.03
CA LEU A 38 -2.91 -20.29 17.08
C LEU A 38 -2.65 -20.98 18.42
N GLU A 39 -3.40 -22.03 18.74
CA GLU A 39 -3.29 -22.84 19.95
C GLU A 39 -1.94 -23.54 20.10
N HIS A 40 -1.17 -23.68 19.02
CA HIS A 40 0.17 -24.30 18.99
C HIS A 40 1.31 -23.28 19.01
N ASP A 41 0.99 -21.99 19.07
CA ASP A 41 1.97 -20.91 19.09
C ASP A 41 2.07 -20.28 20.50
N ASP A 42 3.30 -19.90 20.87
CA ASP A 42 3.50 -19.07 22.07
C ASP A 42 2.79 -17.72 21.94
N ALA A 43 2.22 -17.23 23.06
CA ALA A 43 1.44 -15.99 23.07
C ALA A 43 2.23 -14.77 22.57
N ASN A 44 3.53 -14.67 22.89
CA ASN A 44 4.37 -13.57 22.40
C ASN A 44 4.53 -13.61 20.88
N ARG A 45 4.66 -14.81 20.31
CA ARG A 45 4.78 -14.98 18.85
C ARG A 45 3.45 -14.76 18.13
N ALA A 46 2.34 -15.21 18.71
CA ALA A 46 1.00 -14.91 18.23
C ALA A 46 0.74 -13.41 18.18
N LEU A 47 1.14 -12.66 19.23
CA LEU A 47 1.05 -11.19 19.27
C LEU A 47 1.87 -10.55 18.14
N MET A 48 3.11 -11.00 17.92
CA MET A 48 3.96 -10.51 16.83
C MET A 48 3.32 -10.80 15.47
N GLY A 49 2.79 -12.01 15.25
CA GLY A 49 2.10 -12.41 14.03
C GLY A 49 0.88 -11.54 13.75
N ALA A 50 0.01 -11.33 14.76
CA ALA A 50 -1.15 -10.46 14.66
C ALA A 50 -0.77 -9.01 14.31
N ASN A 51 0.30 -8.47 14.91
CA ASN A 51 0.79 -7.14 14.60
C ASN A 51 1.37 -7.04 13.19
N MET A 52 2.08 -8.05 12.71
CA MET A 52 2.68 -8.06 11.36
C MET A 52 1.64 -8.19 10.25
N GLN A 53 0.54 -8.91 10.46
CA GLN A 53 -0.58 -8.94 9.51
C GLN A 53 -1.12 -7.53 9.22
N ARG A 54 -1.17 -6.65 10.24
CA ARG A 54 -1.61 -5.25 10.07
C ARG A 54 -0.61 -4.37 9.29
N GLN A 55 0.63 -4.83 9.12
CA GLN A 55 1.68 -4.14 8.37
C GLN A 55 1.89 -4.71 6.96
N ALA A 56 1.07 -5.66 6.53
CA ALA A 56 1.17 -6.27 5.21
C ALA A 56 0.87 -5.25 4.11
N VAL A 57 1.68 -5.28 3.06
CA VAL A 57 1.49 -4.42 1.88
C VAL A 57 0.58 -5.11 0.87
N PRO A 58 -0.44 -4.43 0.32
CA PRO A 58 -1.24 -4.97 -0.77
C PRO A 58 -0.37 -5.28 -1.99
N LEU A 59 -0.44 -6.52 -2.48
CA LEU A 59 0.31 -6.96 -3.65
C LEU A 59 -0.50 -6.75 -4.94
N ILE A 60 0.16 -6.77 -6.10
CA ILE A 60 -0.52 -6.68 -7.40
C ILE A 60 -1.38 -7.92 -7.63
N ARG A 61 -0.85 -9.09 -7.29
CA ARG A 61 -1.57 -10.37 -7.35
C ARG A 61 -1.56 -10.97 -5.95
N THR A 62 -2.70 -10.99 -5.31
CA THR A 62 -2.91 -11.60 -4.01
C THR A 62 -3.46 -13.01 -4.17
N GLU A 63 -3.27 -13.86 -3.18
CA GLU A 63 -3.85 -15.20 -3.09
C GLU A 63 -4.42 -15.40 -1.71
N ALA A 64 -5.58 -16.05 -1.61
CA ALA A 64 -6.10 -16.51 -0.33
C ALA A 64 -5.19 -17.61 0.25
N PRO A 65 -5.05 -17.70 1.58
CA PRO A 65 -4.23 -18.72 2.21
C PRO A 65 -4.84 -20.12 2.04
N PHE A 66 -4.05 -21.12 1.68
CA PHE A 66 -4.52 -22.51 1.62
C PHE A 66 -4.93 -23.04 3.00
N ALA A 67 -4.16 -22.68 4.02
CA ALA A 67 -4.52 -22.92 5.42
C ALA A 67 -5.06 -21.61 6.03
N GLY A 68 -6.37 -21.44 6.02
CA GLY A 68 -7.08 -20.31 6.62
C GLY A 68 -7.75 -20.68 7.94
N THR A 69 -8.43 -19.71 8.54
CA THR A 69 -9.23 -19.89 9.78
C THR A 69 -10.72 -19.91 9.52
N GLY A 70 -11.16 -19.58 8.29
CA GLY A 70 -12.57 -19.54 7.89
C GLY A 70 -13.27 -18.22 8.18
N ILE A 71 -12.61 -17.25 8.81
CA ILE A 71 -13.16 -15.91 9.06
C ILE A 71 -12.72 -14.88 8.02
N GLU A 72 -11.83 -15.24 7.10
CA GLU A 72 -11.23 -14.34 6.09
C GLU A 72 -12.31 -13.66 5.23
N GLY A 73 -13.32 -14.41 4.79
CA GLY A 73 -14.41 -13.86 3.99
C GLY A 73 -15.27 -12.86 4.79
N ARG A 74 -15.54 -13.16 6.05
CA ARG A 74 -16.30 -12.24 6.91
C ARG A 74 -15.54 -10.96 7.21
N VAL A 75 -14.24 -11.08 7.52
CA VAL A 75 -13.36 -9.94 7.75
C VAL A 75 -13.25 -9.06 6.49
N ALA A 76 -13.18 -9.67 5.30
CA ALA A 76 -13.15 -8.95 4.04
C ALA A 76 -14.42 -8.10 3.85
N VAL A 77 -15.59 -8.67 4.06
CA VAL A 77 -16.88 -7.97 3.96
C VAL A 77 -16.99 -6.85 5.00
N ASP A 78 -16.70 -7.15 6.26
CA ASP A 78 -16.84 -6.19 7.36
C ASP A 78 -15.80 -5.06 7.32
N SER A 79 -14.68 -5.23 6.58
CA SER A 79 -13.68 -4.16 6.37
C SER A 79 -14.20 -2.99 5.54
N GLY A 80 -15.27 -3.19 4.75
CA GLY A 80 -15.84 -2.18 3.86
C GLY A 80 -14.96 -1.79 2.67
N VAL A 81 -13.88 -2.53 2.39
CA VAL A 81 -12.95 -2.24 1.28
C VAL A 81 -13.41 -2.90 -0.02
N CYS A 82 -14.17 -4.01 0.08
CA CYS A 82 -14.83 -4.66 -1.04
C CYS A 82 -16.19 -4.01 -1.35
N VAL A 83 -16.67 -4.23 -2.56
CA VAL A 83 -18.02 -3.82 -2.96
C VAL A 83 -18.96 -4.97 -2.75
N VAL A 84 -20.01 -4.76 -1.95
CA VAL A 84 -20.99 -5.77 -1.54
C VAL A 84 -22.36 -5.43 -2.11
N ALA A 85 -23.10 -6.44 -2.54
CA ALA A 85 -24.47 -6.29 -3.04
C ALA A 85 -25.42 -5.88 -1.89
N THR A 86 -26.12 -4.76 -2.07
CA THR A 86 -27.13 -4.30 -1.11
C THR A 86 -28.45 -5.05 -1.23
N ARG A 87 -28.79 -5.46 -2.47
CA ARG A 87 -30.03 -6.18 -2.80
C ARG A 87 -29.74 -7.41 -3.65
N PRO A 88 -30.59 -8.45 -3.55
CA PRO A 88 -30.47 -9.60 -4.44
C PRO A 88 -30.86 -9.19 -5.87
N GLY A 89 -30.24 -9.84 -6.87
CA GLY A 89 -30.52 -9.52 -8.26
C GLY A 89 -29.69 -10.29 -9.25
N VAL A 90 -29.67 -9.81 -10.50
CA VAL A 90 -28.86 -10.33 -11.58
C VAL A 90 -27.93 -9.26 -12.09
N VAL A 91 -26.67 -9.60 -12.26
CA VAL A 91 -25.65 -8.69 -12.82
C VAL A 91 -25.95 -8.44 -14.29
N GLU A 92 -26.20 -7.20 -14.65
CA GLU A 92 -26.57 -6.81 -16.01
C GLU A 92 -25.34 -6.48 -16.85
N SER A 93 -24.45 -5.66 -16.33
CA SER A 93 -23.19 -5.30 -16.99
C SER A 93 -22.06 -5.09 -15.98
N VAL A 94 -20.85 -5.40 -16.42
CA VAL A 94 -19.62 -5.27 -15.62
C VAL A 94 -18.58 -4.55 -16.45
N ASP A 95 -18.13 -3.42 -15.94
CA ASP A 95 -17.04 -2.63 -16.48
C ASP A 95 -15.92 -2.50 -15.45
N ALA A 96 -14.75 -2.05 -15.87
CA ALA A 96 -13.64 -1.77 -14.93
C ALA A 96 -13.97 -0.68 -13.90
N ASN A 97 -14.91 0.22 -14.21
CA ASN A 97 -15.25 1.37 -13.36
C ASN A 97 -16.55 1.20 -12.57
N ARG A 98 -17.42 0.25 -12.97
CA ARG A 98 -18.72 0.06 -12.33
C ARG A 98 -19.31 -1.32 -12.60
N ILE A 99 -20.21 -1.73 -11.71
CA ILE A 99 -21.04 -2.92 -11.84
C ILE A 99 -22.50 -2.45 -11.79
N VAL A 100 -23.31 -2.93 -12.71
CA VAL A 100 -24.76 -2.64 -12.77
C VAL A 100 -25.51 -3.92 -12.45
N VAL A 101 -26.33 -3.87 -11.43
CA VAL A 101 -27.14 -4.99 -10.94
C VAL A 101 -28.62 -4.65 -11.08
N ARG A 102 -29.37 -5.52 -11.71
CA ARG A 102 -30.82 -5.47 -11.73
C ARG A 102 -31.35 -6.20 -10.49
N ALA A 103 -31.91 -5.47 -9.54
CA ALA A 103 -32.46 -6.03 -8.32
C ALA A 103 -33.69 -6.90 -8.57
N ASP A 104 -33.94 -7.91 -7.72
CA ASP A 104 -35.15 -8.72 -7.71
C ASP A 104 -36.19 -8.12 -6.73
N GLY A 105 -37.52 -8.30 -7.01
CA GLY A 105 -38.61 -7.93 -6.09
C GLY A 105 -39.46 -6.73 -6.54
N ASP A 106 -40.33 -6.24 -5.68
CA ASP A 106 -41.31 -5.18 -5.98
C ASP A 106 -40.67 -3.81 -6.28
N ASN A 107 -39.43 -3.58 -5.80
CA ASN A 107 -38.57 -2.45 -6.14
C ASN A 107 -37.48 -2.78 -7.18
N ALA A 108 -37.71 -3.84 -8.00
CA ALA A 108 -36.81 -4.30 -9.07
C ALA A 108 -36.64 -3.27 -10.21
N GLU A 109 -37.27 -2.12 -10.07
CA GLU A 109 -37.44 -1.13 -11.13
C GLU A 109 -36.18 -0.27 -11.32
N ILE A 110 -35.35 -0.13 -10.27
CA ILE A 110 -34.17 0.72 -10.30
C ILE A 110 -32.92 -0.17 -10.25
N PRO A 111 -32.05 -0.10 -11.26
CA PRO A 111 -30.77 -0.83 -11.21
C PRO A 111 -29.84 -0.22 -10.15
N ASP A 112 -29.15 -1.08 -9.42
CA ASP A 112 -28.09 -0.67 -8.52
C ASP A 112 -26.80 -0.47 -9.31
N ILE A 113 -26.20 0.72 -9.21
CA ILE A 113 -24.94 1.06 -9.87
C ILE A 113 -23.87 1.15 -8.80
N TYR A 114 -22.89 0.24 -8.84
CA TYR A 114 -21.75 0.20 -7.91
C TYR A 114 -20.51 0.75 -8.61
N PRO A 115 -20.06 1.98 -8.26
CA PRO A 115 -18.81 2.53 -8.79
C PRO A 115 -17.62 1.84 -8.14
N LEU A 116 -16.56 1.58 -8.92
CA LEU A 116 -15.33 0.95 -8.48
C LEU A 116 -14.21 1.99 -8.33
N MET A 117 -13.47 1.91 -7.22
CA MET A 117 -12.26 2.70 -7.01
C MET A 117 -11.10 2.13 -7.82
N LYS A 118 -10.43 2.99 -8.61
CA LYS A 118 -9.31 2.59 -9.47
C LYS A 118 -8.07 3.39 -9.14
N TYR A 119 -6.99 2.69 -8.79
CA TYR A 119 -5.63 3.22 -8.60
C TYR A 119 -5.57 4.49 -7.75
N GLN A 120 -6.26 4.50 -6.62
CA GLN A 120 -6.23 5.61 -5.68
C GLN A 120 -5.16 5.39 -4.61
N ARG A 121 -4.53 6.49 -4.18
CA ARG A 121 -3.56 6.45 -3.09
C ARG A 121 -4.26 6.23 -1.75
N SER A 122 -3.76 5.27 -0.96
CA SER A 122 -4.16 5.09 0.43
C SER A 122 -3.41 6.06 1.36
N ASN A 123 -3.82 6.12 2.63
CA ASN A 123 -3.11 6.89 3.66
C ASN A 123 -1.67 6.39 3.91
N GLN A 124 -1.39 5.14 3.59
CA GLN A 124 -0.07 4.50 3.71
C GLN A 124 0.73 4.53 2.40
N SER A 125 0.35 5.37 1.45
CA SER A 125 0.95 5.44 0.11
C SER A 125 0.87 4.13 -0.70
N THR A 126 -0.03 3.21 -0.33
CA THR A 126 -0.32 2.01 -1.09
C THR A 126 -1.42 2.26 -2.13
N CYS A 127 -1.63 1.34 -3.05
CA CYS A 127 -2.60 1.49 -4.12
C CYS A 127 -3.93 0.82 -3.77
N TYR A 128 -5.03 1.58 -3.78
CA TYR A 128 -6.38 1.06 -3.79
C TYR A 128 -6.87 0.83 -5.22
N ASN A 129 -7.20 -0.41 -5.53
CA ASN A 129 -7.76 -0.79 -6.82
C ASN A 129 -8.80 -1.88 -6.61
N GLN A 130 -10.06 -1.59 -6.93
CA GLN A 130 -11.14 -2.56 -6.85
C GLN A 130 -11.28 -3.29 -8.19
N LYS A 131 -11.44 -4.61 -8.12
CA LYS A 131 -11.50 -5.51 -9.27
C LYS A 131 -12.78 -6.33 -9.22
N PRO A 132 -13.65 -6.29 -10.26
CA PRO A 132 -14.87 -7.07 -10.28
C PRO A 132 -14.56 -8.58 -10.31
N ILE A 133 -15.33 -9.36 -9.55
CA ILE A 133 -15.25 -10.83 -9.51
C ILE A 133 -16.44 -11.50 -10.19
N VAL A 134 -17.56 -10.76 -10.32
CA VAL A 134 -18.80 -11.24 -10.95
C VAL A 134 -18.78 -11.03 -12.46
N ARG A 135 -19.60 -11.78 -13.16
CA ARG A 135 -19.78 -11.68 -14.60
C ARG A 135 -21.21 -11.26 -14.95
N ALA A 136 -21.39 -10.70 -16.12
CA ALA A 136 -22.74 -10.40 -16.62
C ALA A 136 -23.58 -11.69 -16.72
N GLY A 137 -24.78 -11.67 -16.17
CA GLY A 137 -25.69 -12.81 -16.06
C GLY A 137 -25.64 -13.56 -14.73
N ASP A 138 -24.65 -13.33 -13.89
CA ASP A 138 -24.57 -13.99 -12.58
C ASP A 138 -25.72 -13.53 -11.67
N ARG A 139 -26.28 -14.49 -10.92
CA ARG A 139 -27.29 -14.23 -9.91
C ARG A 139 -26.61 -14.03 -8.56
N ILE A 140 -26.94 -12.95 -7.89
CA ILE A 140 -26.33 -12.53 -6.61
C ILE A 140 -27.39 -12.43 -5.52
N ALA A 141 -26.99 -12.71 -4.28
CA ALA A 141 -27.76 -12.47 -3.08
C ALA A 141 -27.35 -11.14 -2.41
N ALA A 142 -28.19 -10.64 -1.51
CA ALA A 142 -27.80 -9.50 -0.67
C ALA A 142 -26.65 -9.93 0.26
N GLY A 143 -25.57 -9.15 0.29
CA GLY A 143 -24.38 -9.46 1.06
C GLY A 143 -23.26 -10.15 0.27
N ASP A 144 -23.50 -10.56 -0.98
CA ASP A 144 -22.45 -11.14 -1.82
C ASP A 144 -21.43 -10.09 -2.25
N VAL A 145 -20.17 -10.50 -2.33
CA VAL A 145 -19.08 -9.62 -2.81
C VAL A 145 -19.13 -9.52 -4.33
N LEU A 146 -19.19 -8.29 -4.83
CA LEU A 146 -19.22 -7.97 -6.26
C LEU A 146 -17.84 -7.65 -6.82
N ALA A 147 -17.01 -6.98 -6.02
CA ALA A 147 -15.64 -6.62 -6.40
C ALA A 147 -14.69 -6.72 -5.22
N ASP A 148 -13.54 -7.31 -5.48
CA ASP A 148 -12.43 -7.39 -4.54
C ASP A 148 -11.77 -6.03 -4.34
N GLY A 149 -11.39 -5.73 -3.10
CA GLY A 149 -10.55 -4.60 -2.75
C GLY A 149 -9.05 -4.94 -2.81
N PRO A 150 -8.18 -4.02 -2.34
CA PRO A 150 -6.78 -4.32 -2.14
C PRO A 150 -6.61 -5.43 -1.09
N ALA A 151 -5.62 -6.31 -1.29
CA ALA A 151 -5.34 -7.46 -0.44
C ALA A 151 -6.55 -8.40 -0.25
N MET A 152 -7.30 -8.65 -1.32
CA MET A 152 -8.41 -9.59 -1.36
C MET A 152 -8.32 -10.50 -2.58
N ASP A 153 -8.87 -11.70 -2.46
CA ASP A 153 -8.97 -12.69 -3.53
C ASP A 153 -10.31 -13.43 -3.43
N MET A 154 -11.16 -13.29 -4.46
CA MET A 154 -12.48 -13.92 -4.55
C MET A 154 -13.38 -13.69 -3.32
N GLY A 155 -13.33 -12.49 -2.73
CA GLY A 155 -14.11 -12.11 -1.55
C GLY A 155 -13.50 -12.54 -0.22
N GLU A 156 -12.30 -13.10 -0.19
CA GLU A 156 -11.56 -13.46 1.02
C GLU A 156 -10.37 -12.54 1.22
N LEU A 157 -9.97 -12.36 2.48
CA LEU A 157 -8.80 -11.57 2.84
C LEU A 157 -7.51 -12.28 2.39
N ALA A 158 -6.72 -11.61 1.57
CA ALA A 158 -5.50 -12.12 0.96
C ALA A 158 -4.33 -11.14 1.18
N LEU A 159 -3.68 -11.23 2.35
CA LEU A 159 -2.59 -10.32 2.74
C LEU A 159 -1.23 -10.68 2.14
N GLY A 160 -1.08 -11.86 1.54
CA GLY A 160 0.19 -12.36 1.04
C GLY A 160 0.04 -13.39 -0.08
N ARG A 161 1.02 -14.29 -0.16
CA ARG A 161 1.11 -15.34 -1.17
C ARG A 161 1.49 -16.69 -0.57
N ASN A 162 0.98 -17.75 -1.16
CA ASN A 162 1.38 -19.12 -0.86
C ASN A 162 2.67 -19.46 -1.61
N VAL A 163 3.75 -19.80 -0.90
CA VAL A 163 5.07 -20.11 -1.48
C VAL A 163 5.61 -21.42 -0.95
N ILE A 164 6.42 -22.10 -1.77
CA ILE A 164 7.10 -23.36 -1.40
C ILE A 164 8.26 -23.01 -0.47
N VAL A 165 8.25 -23.54 0.73
CA VAL A 165 9.27 -23.29 1.75
C VAL A 165 9.96 -24.58 2.13
N ALA A 166 11.30 -24.54 2.25
CA ALA A 166 12.12 -25.61 2.82
C ALA A 166 12.77 -25.14 4.14
N PHE A 167 12.69 -25.95 5.19
CA PHE A 167 13.35 -25.68 6.46
C PHE A 167 14.69 -26.40 6.52
N MET A 168 15.76 -25.73 6.11
CA MET A 168 17.10 -26.26 6.13
C MET A 168 18.14 -25.15 6.27
N PRO A 169 19.29 -25.37 6.91
CA PRO A 169 20.40 -24.44 6.83
C PRO A 169 20.98 -24.48 5.41
N TRP A 170 21.27 -23.35 4.80
CA TRP A 170 21.84 -23.29 3.48
C TRP A 170 23.00 -22.31 3.41
N GLN A 171 24.21 -22.80 3.42
CA GLN A 171 25.48 -22.06 3.25
C GLN A 171 25.66 -20.84 4.13
N GLY A 172 24.94 -20.75 5.24
CA GLY A 172 24.96 -19.61 6.14
C GLY A 172 24.15 -18.39 5.68
N TYR A 173 23.57 -18.40 4.46
CA TYR A 173 22.80 -17.26 3.96
C TYR A 173 21.43 -17.10 4.60
N ASN A 174 20.96 -18.08 5.35
CA ASN A 174 19.75 -18.01 6.16
C ASN A 174 20.04 -18.08 7.68
N TYR A 175 21.25 -17.63 8.07
CA TYR A 175 21.63 -17.54 9.48
C TYR A 175 20.68 -16.62 10.25
N GLU A 176 20.29 -17.02 11.45
CA GLU A 176 19.27 -16.38 12.28
C GLU A 176 17.92 -16.23 11.54
N ASP A 177 17.41 -15.00 11.37
CA ASP A 177 16.13 -14.69 10.73
C ASP A 177 16.28 -14.29 9.24
N SER A 178 17.40 -14.60 8.62
CA SER A 178 17.59 -14.30 7.21
C SER A 178 16.78 -15.24 6.32
N ILE A 179 16.18 -14.69 5.28
CA ILE A 179 15.36 -15.42 4.32
C ILE A 179 16.10 -15.48 2.99
N LEU A 180 16.28 -16.68 2.46
CA LEU A 180 16.78 -16.91 1.12
C LEU A 180 15.60 -17.00 0.16
N VAL A 181 15.66 -16.30 -0.97
CA VAL A 181 14.56 -16.16 -1.91
C VAL A 181 14.98 -16.60 -3.30
N SER A 182 14.09 -17.29 -4.02
CA SER A 182 14.25 -17.62 -5.44
C SER A 182 14.09 -16.41 -6.34
N GLU A 183 14.90 -16.34 -7.39
CA GLU A 183 14.77 -15.31 -8.43
C GLU A 183 13.41 -15.37 -9.15
N ARG A 184 12.77 -16.56 -9.22
CA ARG A 184 11.40 -16.73 -9.75
C ARG A 184 10.43 -15.75 -9.12
N ILE A 185 10.51 -15.56 -7.80
CA ILE A 185 9.64 -14.64 -7.06
C ILE A 185 9.75 -13.19 -7.56
N ALA A 186 10.96 -12.75 -7.88
CA ALA A 186 11.20 -11.41 -8.42
C ALA A 186 10.85 -11.29 -9.92
N LYS A 187 11.06 -12.38 -10.70
CA LYS A 187 10.73 -12.43 -12.14
C LYS A 187 9.22 -12.43 -12.38
N GLU A 188 8.47 -13.26 -11.65
CA GLU A 188 7.02 -13.44 -11.81
C GLU A 188 6.19 -12.39 -11.05
N ASP A 189 6.82 -11.37 -10.47
CA ASP A 189 6.15 -10.33 -9.71
C ASP A 189 5.29 -10.85 -8.52
N VAL A 190 5.73 -11.93 -7.85
CA VAL A 190 4.95 -12.62 -6.80
C VAL A 190 4.68 -11.69 -5.62
N PHE A 191 5.69 -10.96 -5.14
CA PHE A 191 5.58 -9.99 -4.03
C PHE A 191 5.75 -8.55 -4.50
N THR A 192 5.38 -8.24 -5.73
CA THR A 192 5.45 -6.88 -6.25
C THR A 192 4.27 -6.07 -5.77
N SER A 193 4.53 -4.83 -5.36
CA SER A 193 3.55 -3.89 -4.86
C SER A 193 3.62 -2.56 -5.62
N ILE A 194 2.49 -1.85 -5.67
CA ILE A 194 2.41 -0.50 -6.24
C ILE A 194 2.28 0.49 -5.09
N HIS A 195 3.15 1.49 -5.10
CA HIS A 195 3.13 2.60 -4.16
C HIS A 195 2.85 3.89 -4.91
N ILE A 196 2.00 4.74 -4.35
CA ILE A 196 1.66 6.05 -4.92
C ILE A 196 2.14 7.11 -3.95
N GLU A 197 3.21 7.81 -4.33
CA GLU A 197 3.77 8.91 -3.56
C GLU A 197 3.14 10.24 -3.99
N GLU A 198 2.87 11.11 -3.00
CA GLU A 198 2.33 12.44 -3.22
C GLU A 198 3.40 13.48 -2.93
N PHE A 199 3.65 14.34 -3.92
CA PHE A 199 4.57 15.47 -3.79
C PHE A 199 3.79 16.77 -3.92
N GLU A 200 3.95 17.66 -2.94
CA GLU A 200 3.24 18.92 -2.86
C GLU A 200 4.20 20.10 -3.08
N CYS A 201 3.84 20.99 -3.99
CA CYS A 201 4.50 22.27 -4.21
C CYS A 201 3.54 23.41 -3.94
N VAL A 202 3.92 24.32 -3.05
CA VAL A 202 3.10 25.47 -2.66
C VAL A 202 3.77 26.73 -3.12
N ALA A 203 3.06 27.57 -3.87
CA ALA A 203 3.47 28.94 -4.22
C ALA A 203 2.80 29.92 -3.25
N ARG A 204 3.62 30.70 -2.55
CA ARG A 204 3.20 31.64 -1.50
C ARG A 204 3.38 33.09 -1.93
N ASP A 205 2.61 33.97 -1.32
CA ASP A 205 2.85 35.40 -1.37
C ASP A 205 3.87 35.78 -0.30
N THR A 206 5.05 36.21 -0.71
CA THR A 206 6.13 36.59 0.19
C THR A 206 6.31 38.10 0.21
N LYS A 207 6.94 38.64 1.28
CA LYS A 207 7.24 40.08 1.41
C LYS A 207 8.11 40.63 0.28
N LEU A 208 8.82 39.76 -0.43
CA LEU A 208 9.73 40.12 -1.54
C LEU A 208 9.06 40.00 -2.91
N GLY A 209 7.86 39.48 -2.98
CA GLY A 209 7.09 39.27 -4.19
C GLY A 209 6.40 37.90 -4.19
N LYS A 210 5.59 37.65 -5.18
CA LYS A 210 4.85 36.39 -5.34
C LYS A 210 5.77 35.31 -5.89
N GLU A 211 5.71 34.12 -5.32
CA GLU A 211 6.30 32.93 -5.93
C GLU A 211 5.49 32.52 -7.15
N GLU A 212 6.15 32.14 -8.23
CA GLU A 212 5.50 31.72 -9.47
C GLU A 212 5.89 30.30 -9.84
N ILE A 213 4.92 29.56 -10.37
CA ILE A 213 5.12 28.23 -10.95
C ILE A 213 5.24 28.43 -12.46
N THR A 214 6.42 28.14 -13.01
CA THR A 214 6.74 28.37 -14.42
C THR A 214 7.78 27.37 -14.92
N ARG A 215 7.83 27.19 -16.24
CA ARG A 215 8.88 26.45 -16.93
C ARG A 215 10.19 27.24 -17.05
N ASP A 216 10.10 28.56 -17.02
CA ASP A 216 11.27 29.45 -17.17
C ASP A 216 12.08 29.49 -15.87
N ILE A 217 12.94 28.49 -15.68
CA ILE A 217 13.80 28.34 -14.48
C ILE A 217 15.20 28.79 -14.85
N PRO A 218 15.83 29.75 -14.13
CA PRO A 218 17.19 30.17 -14.39
C PRO A 218 18.22 29.05 -14.13
N ASN A 219 19.23 28.95 -14.96
CA ASN A 219 20.37 28.04 -14.84
C ASN A 219 20.01 26.53 -14.93
N VAL A 220 18.94 26.19 -15.62
CA VAL A 220 18.53 24.80 -15.88
C VAL A 220 18.57 24.55 -17.40
N GLY A 221 19.20 23.46 -17.82
CA GLY A 221 19.27 23.05 -19.22
C GLY A 221 17.89 22.54 -19.74
N GLU A 222 17.68 22.69 -21.04
CA GLU A 222 16.43 22.27 -21.71
C GLU A 222 16.12 20.75 -21.52
N GLU A 223 17.15 19.94 -21.37
CA GLU A 223 16.99 18.49 -21.17
C GLU A 223 16.26 18.16 -19.87
N ALA A 224 16.52 18.92 -18.79
CA ALA A 224 15.82 18.77 -17.51
C ALA A 224 14.38 19.33 -17.54
N LEU A 225 14.05 20.15 -18.55
CA LEU A 225 12.73 20.75 -18.72
C LEU A 225 11.85 20.01 -19.74
N LYS A 226 12.34 18.96 -20.39
CA LYS A 226 11.63 18.26 -21.48
C LYS A 226 10.27 17.69 -21.07
N ASP A 227 10.13 17.24 -19.82
CA ASP A 227 8.92 16.62 -19.30
C ASP A 227 7.99 17.60 -18.59
N LEU A 228 8.33 18.90 -18.59
CA LEU A 228 7.49 19.97 -18.05
C LEU A 228 6.60 20.57 -19.14
N ASP A 229 5.35 20.84 -18.77
CA ASP A 229 4.42 21.64 -19.57
C ASP A 229 4.82 23.12 -19.58
N GLU A 230 4.17 23.92 -20.41
CA GLU A 230 4.35 25.38 -20.45
C GLU A 230 4.09 26.06 -19.09
N SER A 231 3.19 25.51 -18.28
CA SER A 231 2.91 25.96 -16.92
C SER A 231 3.95 25.52 -15.87
N GLY A 232 5.02 24.83 -16.26
CA GLY A 232 6.06 24.33 -15.34
C GLY A 232 5.66 23.10 -14.51
N ILE A 233 4.66 22.34 -14.92
CA ILE A 233 4.20 21.12 -14.24
C ILE A 233 4.55 19.91 -15.09
N VAL A 234 4.99 18.82 -14.46
CA VAL A 234 5.34 17.58 -15.15
C VAL A 234 4.12 16.96 -15.86
N ARG A 235 4.32 16.40 -17.05
CA ARG A 235 3.27 15.74 -17.83
C ARG A 235 2.81 14.43 -17.18
N ILE A 236 1.51 14.14 -17.25
CA ILE A 236 0.97 12.86 -16.86
C ILE A 236 1.52 11.79 -17.83
N GLY A 237 1.98 10.66 -17.27
CA GLY A 237 2.62 9.58 -18.02
C GLY A 237 4.13 9.73 -18.20
N ALA A 238 4.75 10.82 -17.73
CA ALA A 238 6.21 10.97 -17.76
C ALA A 238 6.88 10.00 -16.78
N GLU A 239 7.97 9.37 -17.22
CA GLU A 239 8.84 8.58 -16.36
C GLU A 239 9.86 9.52 -15.71
N VAL A 240 9.86 9.55 -14.38
CA VAL A 240 10.71 10.45 -13.59
C VAL A 240 11.75 9.67 -12.79
N LYS A 241 12.93 10.30 -12.66
CA LYS A 241 14.10 9.79 -11.95
C LYS A 241 14.51 10.75 -10.82
N PRO A 242 15.31 10.29 -9.84
CA PRO A 242 15.82 11.17 -8.80
C PRO A 242 16.55 12.38 -9.38
N GLY A 243 16.16 13.59 -8.94
CA GLY A 243 16.71 14.85 -9.39
C GLY A 243 15.92 15.56 -10.50
N ASP A 244 15.00 14.87 -11.19
CA ASP A 244 14.12 15.48 -12.20
C ASP A 244 13.18 16.50 -11.56
N ILE A 245 12.79 17.52 -12.31
CA ILE A 245 11.91 18.57 -11.83
C ILE A 245 10.45 18.14 -12.02
N LEU A 246 9.69 18.11 -10.93
CA LEU A 246 8.25 17.83 -10.96
C LEU A 246 7.43 19.10 -11.17
N VAL A 247 7.79 20.16 -10.46
CA VAL A 247 7.14 21.46 -10.56
C VAL A 247 8.20 22.53 -10.54
N GLY A 248 8.28 23.30 -11.63
CA GLY A 248 9.17 24.45 -11.72
C GLY A 248 8.62 25.62 -10.90
N LYS A 249 9.38 26.07 -9.91
CA LYS A 249 9.03 27.21 -9.07
C LYS A 249 10.20 28.17 -8.95
N ILE A 250 9.91 29.45 -9.06
CA ILE A 250 10.85 30.54 -8.85
C ILE A 250 10.41 31.40 -7.67
N THR A 251 11.37 31.79 -6.85
CA THR A 251 11.16 32.68 -5.71
C THR A 251 11.93 33.96 -5.91
N PRO A 252 11.33 35.17 -5.76
CA PRO A 252 12.04 36.43 -5.86
C PRO A 252 13.14 36.53 -4.81
N LYS A 253 14.35 36.98 -5.22
CA LYS A 253 15.43 37.33 -4.31
C LYS A 253 15.18 38.71 -3.73
N GLY A 254 15.43 38.87 -2.43
CA GLY A 254 15.48 40.19 -1.82
C GLY A 254 16.69 41.01 -2.38
N GLU A 255 16.57 42.32 -2.34
CA GLU A 255 17.68 43.22 -2.63
C GLU A 255 18.82 42.98 -1.66
N THR A 256 19.67 42.01 -1.93
CA THR A 256 21.01 41.97 -1.41
C THR A 256 21.78 43.09 -2.10
N GLN A 257 22.61 43.83 -1.36
CA GLN A 257 23.51 44.83 -1.93
C GLN A 257 24.32 44.19 -3.02
N LEU A 258 23.90 44.43 -4.26
CA LEU A 258 24.57 43.94 -5.46
C LEU A 258 25.99 44.52 -5.51
N SER A 259 26.98 43.68 -5.72
CA SER A 259 28.33 44.17 -6.03
C SER A 259 28.32 45.07 -7.28
N PRO A 260 29.23 46.02 -7.37
CA PRO A 260 29.32 46.90 -8.56
C PRO A 260 29.42 46.10 -9.88
N GLU A 261 30.08 44.93 -9.83
CA GLU A 261 30.21 44.00 -10.96
C GLU A 261 28.91 43.31 -11.36
N GLU A 262 28.10 42.90 -10.39
CA GLU A 262 26.76 42.36 -10.63
C GLU A 262 25.81 43.42 -11.22
N LYS A 263 25.90 44.69 -10.76
CA LYS A 263 25.14 45.77 -11.36
C LYS A 263 25.49 46.00 -12.83
N LEU A 264 26.74 45.81 -13.18
CA LEU A 264 27.24 45.98 -14.55
C LEU A 264 26.83 44.80 -15.46
N LEU A 265 26.88 43.59 -14.95
CA LEU A 265 26.36 42.40 -15.62
C LEU A 265 24.84 42.48 -15.86
N ARG A 266 24.09 43.02 -14.90
CA ARG A 266 22.66 43.28 -15.02
C ARG A 266 22.30 44.23 -16.14
N ALA A 267 23.11 45.29 -16.29
CA ALA A 267 22.95 46.28 -17.34
C ALA A 267 23.26 45.72 -18.75
N ILE A 268 24.13 44.71 -18.86
CA ILE A 268 24.56 44.13 -20.13
C ILE A 268 23.66 42.96 -20.59
N PHE A 269 23.22 42.12 -19.68
CA PHE A 269 22.49 40.86 -19.99
C PHE A 269 20.97 40.89 -19.71
N GLY A 270 20.40 42.00 -19.27
CA GLY A 270 18.97 42.20 -19.01
C GLY A 270 18.53 41.76 -17.62
N GLU A 271 17.43 42.37 -17.15
CA GLU A 271 16.97 42.32 -15.75
C GLU A 271 16.52 40.94 -15.22
N LYS A 272 16.21 39.97 -16.09
CA LYS A 272 15.53 38.75 -15.65
C LYS A 272 16.38 37.66 -14.97
N ALA A 273 17.67 37.59 -15.26
CA ALA A 273 18.53 36.49 -14.79
C ALA A 273 19.03 36.60 -13.32
N GLY A 274 18.92 37.79 -12.72
CA GLY A 274 19.44 38.05 -11.36
C GLY A 274 18.44 38.09 -10.21
N ASP A 275 17.16 38.23 -10.52
CA ASP A 275 16.15 38.59 -9.52
C ASP A 275 15.40 37.40 -8.91
N VAL A 276 15.52 36.21 -9.45
CA VAL A 276 14.80 35.02 -8.99
C VAL A 276 15.74 33.86 -8.65
N ARG A 277 15.32 33.06 -7.68
CA ARG A 277 16.02 31.84 -7.26
C ARG A 277 15.17 30.63 -7.64
N ASP A 278 15.84 29.58 -8.18
CA ASP A 278 15.21 28.27 -8.35
C ASP A 278 14.84 27.66 -6.98
N SER A 279 13.54 27.41 -6.80
CA SER A 279 12.98 26.70 -5.66
C SER A 279 12.05 25.56 -6.11
N SER A 280 12.33 25.00 -7.28
CA SER A 280 11.58 23.93 -7.92
C SER A 280 11.50 22.68 -7.05
N LEU A 281 10.36 21.99 -7.11
CA LEU A 281 10.19 20.69 -6.51
C LEU A 281 10.86 19.63 -7.38
N LYS A 282 11.89 18.98 -6.84
CA LYS A 282 12.62 17.89 -7.51
C LYS A 282 12.26 16.55 -6.90
N VAL A 283 12.38 15.49 -7.71
CA VAL A 283 12.19 14.11 -7.24
C VAL A 283 13.25 13.77 -6.20
N PRO A 284 12.86 13.32 -4.98
CA PRO A 284 13.81 12.94 -3.95
C PRO A 284 14.65 11.72 -4.35
N PRO A 285 15.83 11.53 -3.75
CA PRO A 285 16.63 10.32 -3.94
C PRO A 285 15.85 9.05 -3.57
N GLY A 286 15.95 8.01 -4.42
CA GLY A 286 15.29 6.72 -4.20
C GLY A 286 13.87 6.63 -4.73
N VAL A 287 13.33 7.68 -5.35
CA VAL A 287 12.01 7.69 -6.00
C VAL A 287 12.20 7.65 -7.51
N SER A 288 11.69 6.61 -8.16
CA SER A 288 11.62 6.52 -9.61
C SER A 288 10.29 5.87 -10.01
N GLY A 289 9.58 6.46 -10.96
CA GLY A 289 8.26 5.95 -11.32
C GLY A 289 7.60 6.75 -12.42
N ILE A 290 6.30 6.55 -12.58
CA ILE A 290 5.49 7.19 -13.61
C ILE A 290 4.51 8.16 -12.95
N VAL A 291 4.42 9.37 -13.48
CA VAL A 291 3.44 10.36 -13.05
C VAL A 291 2.04 9.92 -13.48
N ILE A 292 1.17 9.62 -12.51
CA ILE A 292 -0.20 9.16 -12.79
C ILE A 292 -1.22 10.28 -12.76
N ASN A 293 -0.97 11.32 -11.96
CA ASN A 293 -1.88 12.45 -11.83
C ASN A 293 -1.14 13.70 -11.38
N ALA A 294 -1.63 14.86 -11.80
CA ALA A 294 -1.20 16.16 -11.31
C ALA A 294 -2.45 17.02 -11.05
N ARG A 295 -2.62 17.51 -9.83
CA ARG A 295 -3.74 18.37 -9.45
C ARG A 295 -3.24 19.77 -9.12
N VAL A 296 -3.93 20.75 -9.65
CA VAL A 296 -3.63 22.17 -9.42
C VAL A 296 -4.78 22.77 -8.64
N PHE A 297 -4.47 23.35 -7.49
CA PHE A 297 -5.41 24.06 -6.63
C PHE A 297 -5.07 25.55 -6.68
N SER A 298 -6.03 26.38 -7.02
CA SER A 298 -5.89 27.83 -7.09
C SER A 298 -6.86 28.52 -6.16
N ARG A 299 -6.41 29.63 -5.54
CA ARG A 299 -7.23 30.40 -4.62
C ARG A 299 -8.42 31.05 -5.34
N LYS A 300 -9.57 31.11 -4.66
CA LYS A 300 -10.76 31.82 -5.16
C LYS A 300 -10.41 33.27 -5.54
N GLY A 301 -10.77 33.68 -6.76
CA GLY A 301 -10.56 35.03 -7.25
C GLY A 301 -9.20 35.33 -7.88
N THR A 302 -8.32 34.36 -8.02
CA THR A 302 -7.10 34.47 -8.83
C THR A 302 -7.35 33.98 -10.26
N GLU A 303 -6.71 34.61 -11.25
CA GLU A 303 -6.75 34.08 -12.61
C GLU A 303 -6.13 32.68 -12.64
N LYS A 304 -6.86 31.74 -13.25
CA LYS A 304 -6.40 30.36 -13.41
C LYS A 304 -5.50 30.27 -14.64
N ASP A 305 -4.38 29.57 -14.52
CA ASP A 305 -3.51 29.29 -15.64
C ASP A 305 -4.21 28.41 -16.68
N ASP A 306 -3.75 28.43 -17.91
CA ASP A 306 -4.35 27.65 -19.01
C ASP A 306 -4.30 26.15 -18.75
N ARG A 307 -3.25 25.65 -18.10
CA ARG A 307 -3.14 24.24 -17.69
C ARG A 307 -4.12 23.87 -16.59
N ALA A 308 -4.32 24.75 -15.62
CA ALA A 308 -5.34 24.53 -14.57
C ALA A 308 -6.74 24.47 -15.19
N LYS A 309 -7.04 25.33 -16.16
CA LYS A 309 -8.31 25.27 -16.91
C LYS A 309 -8.44 23.98 -17.71
N GLU A 310 -7.37 23.57 -18.41
CA GLU A 310 -7.37 22.32 -19.17
C GLU A 310 -7.62 21.08 -18.29
N ILE A 311 -6.96 20.98 -17.13
CA ILE A 311 -7.18 19.89 -16.16
C ILE A 311 -8.63 19.92 -15.64
N GLU A 312 -9.16 21.10 -15.31
CA GLU A 312 -10.55 21.26 -14.89
C GLU A 312 -11.54 20.87 -16.00
N ASP A 313 -11.27 21.28 -17.22
CA ASP A 313 -12.13 20.96 -18.38
C ASP A 313 -12.08 19.45 -18.69
N GLN A 314 -10.94 18.81 -18.61
CA GLN A 314 -10.82 17.36 -18.75
C GLN A 314 -11.60 16.60 -17.67
N GLU A 315 -11.49 17.02 -16.41
CA GLU A 315 -12.25 16.41 -15.31
C GLU A 315 -13.75 16.68 -15.42
N LYS A 316 -14.15 17.88 -15.89
CA LYS A 316 -15.54 18.24 -16.18
C LYS A 316 -16.10 17.35 -17.29
N VAL A 317 -15.41 17.20 -18.41
CA VAL A 317 -15.82 16.34 -19.53
C VAL A 317 -15.93 14.87 -19.05
N ARG A 318 -15.03 14.43 -18.19
CA ARG A 318 -15.09 13.09 -17.60
C ARG A 318 -16.33 12.92 -16.72
N LEU A 319 -16.65 13.87 -15.86
CA LEU A 319 -17.85 13.84 -15.00
C LEU A 319 -19.14 13.92 -15.82
N GLU A 320 -19.17 14.77 -16.84
CA GLU A 320 -20.30 14.86 -17.78
C GLU A 320 -20.54 13.55 -18.54
N ARG A 321 -19.46 12.92 -18.98
CA ARG A 321 -19.54 11.59 -19.63
C ARG A 321 -20.08 10.54 -18.67
N MET A 322 -19.57 10.47 -17.45
CA MET A 322 -20.07 9.54 -16.42
C MET A 322 -21.57 9.78 -16.14
N MET A 323 -22.00 11.05 -16.03
CA MET A 323 -23.39 11.42 -15.85
C MET A 323 -24.28 10.95 -17.00
N GLU A 324 -23.85 11.15 -18.25
CA GLU A 324 -24.63 10.73 -19.42
C GLU A 324 -24.71 9.17 -19.53
N GLU A 325 -23.63 8.49 -19.17
CA GLU A 325 -23.62 7.01 -19.13
C GLU A 325 -24.55 6.47 -18.04
N GLU A 326 -24.57 7.04 -16.82
CA GLU A 326 -25.52 6.66 -15.77
C GLU A 326 -26.97 6.94 -16.18
N LYS A 327 -27.26 8.09 -16.78
CA LYS A 327 -28.58 8.41 -17.33
C LYS A 327 -29.02 7.40 -18.37
N LYS A 328 -28.12 7.01 -19.26
CA LYS A 328 -28.40 6.01 -20.30
C LYS A 328 -28.77 4.67 -19.68
N ILE A 329 -28.00 4.19 -18.69
CA ILE A 329 -28.27 2.94 -17.98
C ILE A 329 -29.65 2.96 -17.32
N LEU A 330 -29.98 4.08 -16.62
CA LEU A 330 -31.27 4.24 -15.96
C LEU A 330 -32.42 4.26 -16.97
N ARG A 331 -32.27 5.00 -18.09
CA ARG A 331 -33.27 5.03 -19.18
C ARG A 331 -33.45 3.68 -19.86
N ASP A 332 -32.37 2.98 -20.19
CA ASP A 332 -32.44 1.67 -20.85
C ASP A 332 -33.10 0.63 -19.93
N SER A 333 -32.84 0.66 -18.64
CA SER A 333 -33.54 -0.18 -17.67
C SER A 333 -35.03 0.14 -17.59
N PHE A 334 -35.36 1.41 -17.53
CA PHE A 334 -36.75 1.90 -17.52
C PHE A 334 -37.52 1.48 -18.78
N PHE A 335 -36.96 1.67 -19.98
CA PHE A 335 -37.62 1.27 -21.24
C PHE A 335 -37.84 -0.25 -21.34
N ARG A 336 -36.91 -1.05 -20.80
CA ARG A 336 -37.10 -2.51 -20.72
C ARG A 336 -38.26 -2.91 -19.79
N GLN A 337 -38.48 -2.18 -18.74
CA GLN A 337 -39.60 -2.43 -17.82
C GLN A 337 -40.92 -2.02 -18.44
N ILE A 338 -41.01 -0.82 -19.03
CA ILE A 338 -42.19 -0.36 -19.76
C ILE A 338 -42.54 -1.33 -20.87
N ARG A 339 -41.56 -1.84 -21.61
CA ARG A 339 -41.74 -2.86 -22.63
C ARG A 339 -42.48 -4.08 -22.08
N LYS A 340 -42.09 -4.59 -20.93
CA LYS A 340 -42.74 -5.74 -20.28
C LYS A 340 -44.19 -5.45 -19.89
N GLU A 341 -44.50 -4.22 -19.54
CA GLU A 341 -45.88 -3.84 -19.20
C GLU A 341 -46.76 -3.55 -20.43
N PHE A 342 -46.14 -3.06 -21.49
CA PHE A 342 -46.87 -2.76 -22.73
C PHE A 342 -47.18 -3.98 -23.58
N VAL A 343 -46.28 -4.96 -23.62
CA VAL A 343 -46.47 -6.17 -24.44
C VAL A 343 -47.70 -6.95 -24.00
N GLY A 344 -48.58 -7.21 -24.95
CA GLY A 344 -49.87 -7.91 -24.71
C GLY A 344 -51.04 -7.00 -24.33
N GLN A 345 -50.80 -5.68 -24.10
CA GLN A 345 -51.88 -4.72 -23.86
C GLN A 345 -52.44 -4.12 -25.16
N THR A 346 -53.67 -3.59 -25.09
CA THR A 346 -54.32 -2.91 -26.20
C THR A 346 -54.23 -1.40 -26.03
N VAL A 347 -53.90 -0.68 -27.10
CA VAL A 347 -53.81 0.78 -27.14
C VAL A 347 -55.19 1.42 -27.09
N GLU A 348 -55.41 2.34 -26.13
CA GLU A 348 -56.70 3.05 -25.97
C GLU A 348 -56.84 4.27 -26.85
N ALA A 349 -55.74 4.91 -27.22
CA ALA A 349 -55.74 6.08 -28.09
C ALA A 349 -54.72 5.95 -29.23
N LYS A 350 -54.94 6.71 -30.29
CA LYS A 350 -54.08 6.77 -31.47
C LYS A 350 -52.77 7.53 -31.15
N LEU A 351 -51.59 6.89 -31.36
CA LEU A 351 -50.28 7.54 -31.24
C LEU A 351 -49.85 8.15 -32.58
N VAL A 352 -49.42 9.40 -32.56
CA VAL A 352 -49.04 10.17 -33.75
C VAL A 352 -47.68 10.77 -33.55
N ASP A 353 -46.80 10.73 -34.53
CA ASP A 353 -45.49 11.38 -34.53
C ASP A 353 -45.57 12.89 -34.64
N ASP A 354 -44.57 13.65 -34.30
CA ASP A 354 -44.42 15.11 -34.45
C ASP A 354 -44.74 15.62 -35.87
N LYS A 355 -44.65 14.71 -36.88
CA LYS A 355 -44.96 15.00 -38.28
C LYS A 355 -46.38 14.60 -38.70
N GLY A 356 -47.25 14.17 -37.77
CA GLY A 356 -48.61 13.76 -38.01
C GLY A 356 -48.76 12.31 -38.58
N LYS A 357 -47.70 11.53 -38.65
CA LYS A 357 -47.74 10.13 -39.07
C LYS A 357 -48.25 9.26 -37.92
N VAL A 358 -49.19 8.40 -38.20
CA VAL A 358 -49.72 7.43 -37.23
C VAL A 358 -48.72 6.34 -36.97
N LEU A 359 -48.27 6.20 -35.72
CA LEU A 359 -47.34 5.15 -35.23
C LEU A 359 -48.15 3.94 -34.73
N LEU A 360 -49.24 4.17 -33.98
CA LEU A 360 -50.11 3.10 -33.47
C LEU A 360 -51.58 3.52 -33.68
N GLN A 361 -52.42 2.53 -34.05
CA GLN A 361 -53.87 2.70 -34.16
C GLN A 361 -54.56 2.30 -32.85
N LYS A 362 -55.73 2.85 -32.59
CA LYS A 362 -56.58 2.47 -31.47
C LYS A 362 -56.95 0.98 -31.57
N ASN A 363 -57.05 0.30 -30.44
CA ASN A 363 -57.34 -1.14 -30.29
C ASN A 363 -56.29 -2.11 -30.93
N THR A 364 -55.07 -1.66 -31.21
CA THR A 364 -53.98 -2.55 -31.65
C THR A 364 -53.33 -3.18 -30.41
N THR A 365 -53.13 -4.50 -30.41
CA THR A 365 -52.38 -5.20 -29.40
C THR A 365 -50.89 -4.93 -29.60
N ILE A 366 -50.21 -4.50 -28.56
CA ILE A 366 -48.79 -4.17 -28.59
C ILE A 366 -47.96 -5.47 -28.59
N THR A 367 -47.20 -5.69 -29.65
CA THR A 367 -46.20 -6.77 -29.74
C THR A 367 -44.80 -6.21 -29.64
N ASP A 368 -43.82 -7.07 -29.31
CA ASP A 368 -42.41 -6.69 -29.23
C ASP A 368 -41.89 -6.05 -30.52
N GLU A 369 -42.28 -6.60 -31.68
CA GLU A 369 -41.88 -6.08 -32.99
C GLU A 369 -42.47 -4.69 -33.29
N LEU A 370 -43.69 -4.42 -32.84
CA LEU A 370 -44.32 -3.09 -32.96
C LEU A 370 -43.61 -2.05 -32.09
N LEU A 371 -43.25 -2.41 -30.87
CA LEU A 371 -42.48 -1.51 -29.98
C LEU A 371 -41.10 -1.16 -30.55
N ASP A 372 -40.41 -2.14 -31.17
CA ASP A 372 -39.13 -1.90 -31.82
C ASP A 372 -39.21 -0.94 -33.02
N SER A 373 -40.36 -0.86 -33.66
CA SER A 373 -40.61 0.08 -34.77
C SER A 373 -40.90 1.52 -34.33
N ILE A 374 -41.16 1.74 -33.02
CA ILE A 374 -41.53 3.04 -32.46
C ILE A 374 -40.33 3.63 -31.70
N PRO A 375 -39.89 4.85 -32.03
CA PRO A 375 -38.82 5.49 -31.28
C PRO A 375 -39.19 5.63 -29.79
N GLN A 376 -38.25 5.30 -28.90
CA GLN A 376 -38.44 5.28 -27.43
C GLN A 376 -38.99 6.59 -26.85
N LYS A 377 -38.74 7.74 -27.51
CA LYS A 377 -39.24 9.04 -27.04
C LYS A 377 -40.77 9.12 -27.02
N TYR A 378 -41.47 8.34 -27.84
CA TYR A 378 -42.95 8.30 -27.92
C TYR A 378 -43.57 7.27 -26.97
N TRP A 379 -42.80 6.41 -26.33
CA TRP A 379 -43.34 5.36 -25.46
C TRP A 379 -44.09 5.95 -24.27
N ASN A 380 -43.68 7.11 -23.77
CA ASN A 380 -44.35 7.82 -22.66
C ASN A 380 -45.74 8.33 -23.05
N GLU A 381 -46.06 8.44 -24.34
CA GLU A 381 -47.32 8.95 -24.87
C GLU A 381 -48.29 7.82 -25.22
N ILE A 382 -47.91 6.55 -25.08
CA ILE A 382 -48.80 5.41 -25.38
C ILE A 382 -49.83 5.28 -24.27
N GLU A 383 -51.14 5.38 -24.67
CA GLU A 383 -52.26 5.18 -23.78
C GLU A 383 -52.67 3.71 -23.71
N VAL A 384 -52.48 3.12 -22.48
CA VAL A 384 -52.82 1.72 -22.16
C VAL A 384 -53.70 1.64 -20.93
N PRO A 385 -54.51 0.59 -20.74
CA PRO A 385 -55.17 0.32 -19.46
C PRO A 385 -54.08 0.26 -18.36
N HIS A 386 -54.30 0.90 -17.23
CA HIS A 386 -53.31 1.04 -16.12
C HIS A 386 -52.19 2.06 -16.34
N ARG A 387 -52.42 3.09 -17.15
CA ARG A 387 -51.47 4.21 -17.35
C ARG A 387 -50.94 4.81 -16.06
N GLU A 388 -51.75 4.88 -14.98
CA GLU A 388 -51.35 5.40 -13.69
C GLU A 388 -50.09 4.73 -13.11
N ARG A 389 -49.92 3.42 -13.30
CA ARG A 389 -48.72 2.68 -12.85
C ARG A 389 -47.49 3.09 -13.65
N VAL A 390 -47.65 3.21 -14.96
CA VAL A 390 -46.56 3.64 -15.86
C VAL A 390 -46.16 5.09 -15.53
N GLU A 391 -47.12 5.99 -15.34
CA GLU A 391 -46.83 7.41 -14.96
C GLU A 391 -46.15 7.52 -13.60
N LYS A 392 -46.50 6.66 -12.62
CA LYS A 392 -45.82 6.62 -11.34
C LYS A 392 -44.35 6.23 -11.51
N LYS A 393 -44.06 5.21 -12.30
CA LYS A 393 -42.71 4.76 -12.63
C LYS A 393 -41.91 5.80 -13.38
N ILE A 394 -42.52 6.48 -14.35
CA ILE A 394 -41.89 7.61 -15.06
C ILE A 394 -41.44 8.67 -14.07
N ARG A 395 -42.30 9.09 -13.16
CA ARG A 395 -41.98 10.11 -12.15
C ARG A 395 -40.87 9.66 -11.20
N GLU A 396 -40.86 8.40 -10.76
CA GLU A 396 -39.82 7.85 -9.89
C GLU A 396 -38.46 7.83 -10.57
N VAL A 397 -38.38 7.40 -11.83
CA VAL A 397 -37.13 7.37 -12.59
C VAL A 397 -36.66 8.78 -12.96
N GLU A 398 -37.57 9.68 -13.35
CA GLU A 398 -37.23 11.08 -13.61
C GLU A 398 -36.70 11.78 -12.37
N ALA A 399 -37.31 11.53 -11.19
CA ALA A 399 -36.82 12.05 -9.92
C ALA A 399 -35.41 11.54 -9.59
N LEU A 400 -35.14 10.25 -9.83
CA LEU A 400 -33.81 9.66 -9.63
C LEU A 400 -32.77 10.24 -10.59
N ILE A 401 -33.14 10.39 -11.88
CA ILE A 401 -32.24 11.01 -12.86
C ILE A 401 -31.94 12.45 -12.45
N ALA A 402 -32.94 13.21 -12.00
CA ALA A 402 -32.76 14.59 -11.54
C ALA A 402 -31.87 14.66 -10.28
N GLU A 403 -32.00 13.72 -9.34
CA GLU A 403 -31.13 13.63 -8.15
C GLU A 403 -29.68 13.34 -8.56
N ARG A 404 -29.46 12.39 -9.47
CA ARG A 404 -28.14 12.09 -9.98
C ARG A 404 -27.51 13.26 -10.74
N GLU A 405 -28.29 13.93 -11.58
CA GLU A 405 -27.86 15.15 -12.26
C GLU A 405 -27.45 16.24 -11.27
N ALA A 406 -28.26 16.47 -10.24
CA ALA A 406 -27.96 17.47 -9.22
C ALA A 406 -26.63 17.15 -8.51
N HIS A 407 -26.39 15.87 -8.17
CA HIS A 407 -25.15 15.43 -7.56
C HIS A 407 -23.91 15.65 -8.45
N PHE A 408 -24.00 15.31 -9.75
CA PHE A 408 -22.90 15.56 -10.69
C PHE A 408 -22.69 17.06 -10.94
N ARG A 409 -23.76 17.84 -11.07
CA ARG A 409 -23.68 19.32 -11.20
C ARG A 409 -23.02 19.94 -9.99
N GLU A 410 -23.35 19.51 -8.78
CA GLU A 410 -22.68 19.99 -7.56
C GLU A 410 -21.18 19.70 -7.57
N LYS A 411 -20.77 18.52 -8.03
CA LYS A 411 -19.34 18.18 -8.19
C LYS A 411 -18.66 19.10 -9.20
N ILE A 412 -19.29 19.32 -10.35
CA ILE A 412 -18.78 20.21 -11.41
C ILE A 412 -18.69 21.66 -10.89
N ASP A 413 -19.70 22.13 -10.19
CA ASP A 413 -19.73 23.48 -9.60
C ASP A 413 -18.64 23.68 -8.53
N ARG A 414 -18.32 22.64 -7.77
CA ARG A 414 -17.20 22.68 -6.80
C ARG A 414 -15.86 22.87 -7.51
N LEU A 415 -15.62 22.18 -8.64
CA LEU A 415 -14.40 22.35 -9.43
C LEU A 415 -14.24 23.78 -9.95
N SER A 416 -15.35 24.44 -10.36
CA SER A 416 -15.31 25.77 -10.94
C SER A 416 -15.10 26.89 -9.90
N LYS A 417 -15.57 26.71 -8.65
CA LYS A 417 -15.57 27.76 -7.60
C LYS A 417 -14.17 28.07 -7.03
N GLY A 418 -13.13 27.27 -7.34
CA GLY A 418 -11.80 27.39 -6.75
C GLY A 418 -11.76 26.87 -5.30
N ASP A 419 -10.56 26.68 -4.80
CA ASP A 419 -10.30 25.99 -3.54
C ASP A 419 -10.07 26.97 -2.37
N GLU A 420 -10.39 26.51 -1.16
CA GLU A 420 -10.04 27.21 0.08
C GLU A 420 -8.63 26.82 0.48
N LEU A 421 -7.66 27.64 0.09
CA LEU A 421 -6.25 27.44 0.43
C LEU A 421 -5.89 28.19 1.73
N PRO A 422 -4.87 27.71 2.48
CA PRO A 422 -4.38 28.39 3.67
C PRO A 422 -3.99 29.85 3.38
N PRO A 423 -4.04 30.75 4.39
CA PRO A 423 -3.65 32.14 4.23
C PRO A 423 -2.24 32.28 3.66
N GLY A 424 -2.05 33.17 2.67
CA GLY A 424 -0.76 33.39 2.02
C GLY A 424 -0.38 32.41 0.91
N VAL A 425 -1.16 31.34 0.68
CA VAL A 425 -0.97 30.42 -0.44
C VAL A 425 -1.76 30.92 -1.65
N ILE A 426 -1.10 31.06 -2.78
CA ILE A 426 -1.68 31.49 -4.07
C ILE A 426 -2.11 30.27 -4.87
N LYS A 427 -1.21 29.30 -4.98
CA LYS A 427 -1.35 28.12 -5.81
C LYS A 427 -0.70 26.91 -5.12
N MET A 428 -1.31 25.75 -5.22
CA MET A 428 -0.77 24.49 -4.73
C MET A 428 -0.84 23.45 -5.84
N VAL A 429 0.24 22.75 -6.09
CA VAL A 429 0.29 21.64 -7.05
C VAL A 429 0.64 20.37 -6.33
N LYS A 430 -0.19 19.33 -6.53
CA LYS A 430 0.06 17.98 -6.02
C LYS A 430 0.32 17.05 -7.19
N VAL A 431 1.47 16.39 -7.16
CA VAL A 431 1.89 15.41 -8.17
C VAL A 431 1.89 14.04 -7.55
N TYR A 432 1.27 13.07 -8.23
CA TYR A 432 1.20 11.68 -7.80
C TYR A 432 2.06 10.81 -8.70
N ILE A 433 3.00 10.09 -8.09
CA ILE A 433 3.93 9.20 -8.80
C ILE A 433 3.64 7.77 -8.38
N ALA A 434 3.39 6.89 -9.33
CA ALA A 434 3.24 5.46 -9.10
C ALA A 434 4.61 4.78 -9.24
N ILE A 435 4.97 4.01 -8.24
CA ILE A 435 6.23 3.27 -8.15
C ILE A 435 5.90 1.79 -8.04
N LYS A 436 6.45 0.99 -8.95
CA LYS A 436 6.37 -0.48 -8.88
C LYS A 436 7.57 -0.98 -8.11
N ARG A 437 7.35 -1.55 -6.91
CA ARG A 437 8.40 -2.06 -6.03
C ARG A 437 8.39 -3.59 -6.03
N LYS A 438 9.39 -4.20 -6.63
CA LYS A 438 9.64 -5.64 -6.54
C LYS A 438 10.22 -6.00 -5.17
N LEU A 439 10.22 -7.29 -4.85
CA LEU A 439 10.94 -7.77 -3.67
C LEU A 439 12.44 -7.69 -3.92
N GLN A 440 13.19 -7.14 -2.97
CA GLN A 440 14.63 -6.99 -3.07
C GLN A 440 15.33 -7.36 -1.75
N VAL A 441 16.66 -7.52 -1.84
CA VAL A 441 17.50 -7.80 -0.66
C VAL A 441 17.38 -6.67 0.36
N GLY A 442 17.16 -7.04 1.62
CA GLY A 442 16.93 -6.08 2.71
C GLY A 442 15.46 -5.81 3.02
N ASP A 443 14.52 -6.25 2.18
CA ASP A 443 13.10 -6.15 2.48
C ASP A 443 12.71 -7.12 3.60
N LYS A 444 11.75 -6.69 4.42
CA LYS A 444 11.25 -7.49 5.54
C LYS A 444 10.04 -8.30 5.11
N MET A 445 10.12 -9.61 5.35
CA MET A 445 9.02 -10.56 5.16
C MET A 445 8.65 -11.23 6.47
N ALA A 446 7.44 -11.74 6.56
CA ALA A 446 6.97 -12.50 7.71
C ALA A 446 5.89 -13.49 7.32
N GLY A 447 5.75 -14.56 8.11
CA GLY A 447 4.56 -15.38 8.14
C GLY A 447 3.54 -14.84 9.15
N ARG A 448 2.49 -15.63 9.42
CA ARG A 448 1.43 -15.28 10.39
C ARG A 448 1.78 -15.66 11.83
N HIS A 449 2.81 -16.45 12.06
CA HIS A 449 3.20 -17.04 13.34
C HIS A 449 4.31 -16.28 14.09
N GLY A 450 4.48 -14.99 13.79
CA GLY A 450 5.55 -14.21 14.40
C GLY A 450 6.95 -14.51 13.87
N ASN A 451 7.08 -15.31 12.83
CA ASN A 451 8.32 -15.59 12.11
C ASN A 451 8.61 -14.45 11.14
N LYS A 452 9.43 -13.52 11.56
CA LYS A 452 9.87 -12.37 10.77
C LYS A 452 11.31 -12.58 10.30
N GLY A 453 11.59 -12.12 9.11
CA GLY A 453 12.95 -12.17 8.58
C GLY A 453 13.22 -11.08 7.55
N VAL A 454 14.48 -10.96 7.19
CA VAL A 454 14.97 -10.03 6.16
C VAL A 454 15.52 -10.83 5.00
N VAL A 455 15.20 -10.45 3.78
CA VAL A 455 15.74 -11.08 2.57
C VAL A 455 17.25 -10.84 2.53
N SER A 456 18.02 -11.92 2.64
CA SER A 456 19.49 -11.89 2.62
C SER A 456 20.03 -11.92 1.20
N ARG A 457 19.48 -12.80 0.38
CA ARG A 457 19.93 -13.01 -0.99
C ARG A 457 18.79 -13.50 -1.89
N ILE A 458 18.84 -13.12 -3.14
CA ILE A 458 18.01 -13.66 -4.21
C ILE A 458 18.93 -14.53 -5.07
N ILE A 459 18.56 -15.79 -5.25
CA ILE A 459 19.39 -16.81 -5.92
C ILE A 459 18.65 -17.31 -7.16
N ALA A 460 19.40 -17.62 -8.21
CA ALA A 460 18.88 -18.20 -9.43
C ALA A 460 18.15 -19.54 -9.14
N GLU A 461 17.13 -19.85 -9.92
CA GLU A 461 16.27 -21.03 -9.71
C GLU A 461 17.07 -22.33 -9.78
N GLU A 462 18.05 -22.41 -10.70
CA GLU A 462 18.90 -23.55 -10.93
C GLU A 462 19.85 -23.88 -9.76
N ASP A 463 20.20 -22.88 -8.94
CA ASP A 463 21.11 -23.03 -7.81
C ASP A 463 20.41 -23.43 -6.50
N LEU A 464 19.08 -23.33 -6.48
CA LEU A 464 18.27 -23.64 -5.29
C LEU A 464 18.02 -25.13 -5.12
N PRO A 465 17.77 -25.60 -3.87
CA PRO A 465 17.29 -26.94 -3.64
C PRO A 465 16.01 -27.23 -4.43
N TYR A 466 15.89 -28.44 -4.99
CA TYR A 466 14.70 -28.83 -5.75
C TYR A 466 14.21 -30.23 -5.32
N LEU A 467 12.94 -30.48 -5.54
CA LEU A 467 12.26 -31.75 -5.27
C LEU A 467 12.57 -32.80 -6.36
N ALA A 468 12.26 -34.05 -6.10
CA ALA A 468 12.46 -35.15 -7.05
C ALA A 468 11.70 -34.98 -8.39
N ASP A 469 10.63 -34.16 -8.39
CA ASP A 469 9.87 -33.77 -9.60
C ASP A 469 10.51 -32.60 -10.38
N GLY A 470 11.67 -32.09 -9.93
CA GLY A 470 12.36 -30.96 -10.53
C GLY A 470 11.83 -29.59 -10.11
N THR A 471 10.83 -29.52 -9.21
CA THR A 471 10.27 -28.24 -8.74
C THR A 471 11.25 -27.58 -7.75
N PRO A 472 11.80 -26.38 -8.02
CA PRO A 472 12.65 -25.67 -7.08
C PRO A 472 11.84 -25.11 -5.91
N VAL A 473 12.48 -24.94 -4.75
CA VAL A 473 11.89 -24.25 -3.61
C VAL A 473 11.91 -22.73 -3.81
N ASP A 474 10.90 -22.03 -3.27
CA ASP A 474 10.79 -20.58 -3.38
C ASP A 474 11.56 -19.83 -2.30
N LEU A 475 11.50 -20.35 -1.07
CA LEU A 475 12.14 -19.79 0.10
C LEU A 475 12.88 -20.88 0.89
N VAL A 476 14.01 -20.51 1.47
CA VAL A 476 14.74 -21.39 2.40
C VAL A 476 14.84 -20.68 3.75
N LEU A 477 14.24 -21.29 4.77
CA LEU A 477 14.21 -20.79 6.13
C LEU A 477 15.11 -21.62 7.06
N ASN A 478 15.64 -20.96 8.09
CA ASN A 478 16.46 -21.64 9.10
C ASN A 478 15.59 -22.41 10.07
N PRO A 479 15.77 -23.72 10.24
CA PRO A 479 15.01 -24.53 11.19
C PRO A 479 15.25 -24.15 12.65
N LEU A 480 16.41 -23.59 13.00
CA LEU A 480 16.73 -23.14 14.36
C LEU A 480 15.81 -22.01 14.87
N GLY A 481 15.14 -21.31 13.95
CA GLY A 481 14.16 -20.26 14.29
C GLY A 481 12.86 -20.79 14.88
N VAL A 482 12.58 -22.10 14.84
CA VAL A 482 11.31 -22.69 15.33
C VAL A 482 11.39 -23.12 16.80
N PRO A 483 12.33 -23.98 17.25
CA PRO A 483 12.32 -24.52 18.61
C PRO A 483 12.48 -23.44 19.68
N SER A 484 13.37 -22.48 19.46
CA SER A 484 13.64 -21.44 20.45
C SER A 484 12.48 -20.46 20.62
N ARG A 485 11.55 -20.38 19.65
CA ARG A 485 10.46 -19.43 19.62
C ARG A 485 9.11 -20.06 19.88
N MET A 486 9.04 -21.38 19.94
CA MET A 486 7.84 -22.16 20.30
C MET A 486 6.60 -21.83 19.44
N ASN A 487 6.78 -21.39 18.19
CA ASN A 487 5.72 -21.12 17.22
C ASN A 487 5.56 -22.34 16.28
N VAL A 488 5.11 -23.47 16.83
CA VAL A 488 4.98 -24.74 16.12
C VAL A 488 3.85 -24.72 15.09
N GLY A 489 2.86 -23.84 15.27
CA GLY A 489 1.74 -23.66 14.33
C GLY A 489 2.19 -23.42 12.89
N GLN A 490 3.36 -22.76 12.68
CA GLN A 490 3.91 -22.58 11.34
C GLN A 490 4.26 -23.89 10.61
N ILE A 491 4.69 -24.91 11.34
CA ILE A 491 5.00 -26.23 10.75
C ILE A 491 3.71 -26.95 10.36
N LEU A 492 2.69 -26.87 11.21
CA LEU A 492 1.37 -27.42 10.90
C LEU A 492 0.74 -26.74 9.70
N GLU A 493 0.88 -25.40 9.59
CA GLU A 493 0.46 -24.63 8.41
C GLU A 493 1.19 -25.13 7.14
N VAL A 494 2.51 -25.30 7.21
CA VAL A 494 3.33 -25.76 6.08
C VAL A 494 2.91 -27.14 5.61
N HIS A 495 2.66 -28.07 6.53
CA HIS A 495 2.19 -29.41 6.23
C HIS A 495 0.79 -29.40 5.61
N LEU A 496 -0.17 -28.69 6.22
CA LEU A 496 -1.52 -28.58 5.67
C LEU A 496 -1.50 -27.94 4.29
N GLY A 497 -0.73 -26.85 4.10
CA GLY A 497 -0.57 -26.17 2.82
C GLY A 497 0.05 -27.06 1.74
N TRP A 498 0.99 -27.95 2.12
CA TRP A 498 1.55 -28.90 1.19
C TRP A 498 0.52 -29.93 0.71
N GLY A 499 -0.23 -30.52 1.65
CA GLY A 499 -1.35 -31.40 1.33
C GLY A 499 -2.39 -30.73 0.42
N ALA A 500 -2.76 -29.49 0.74
CA ALA A 500 -3.69 -28.67 -0.03
C ALA A 500 -3.25 -28.49 -1.50
N ARG A 501 -1.99 -28.14 -1.72
CA ARG A 501 -1.44 -27.94 -3.07
C ARG A 501 -1.40 -29.25 -3.87
N LEU A 502 -1.01 -30.35 -3.25
CA LEU A 502 -0.92 -31.63 -3.93
C LEU A 502 -2.29 -32.20 -4.29
N LEU A 503 -3.31 -32.01 -3.43
CA LEU A 503 -4.69 -32.29 -3.79
C LEU A 503 -5.15 -31.48 -5.01
N GLY A 504 -4.79 -30.19 -5.08
CA GLY A 504 -5.05 -29.36 -6.24
C GLY A 504 -4.37 -29.88 -7.50
N ARG A 505 -3.10 -30.29 -7.43
CA ARG A 505 -2.37 -30.92 -8.55
C ARG A 505 -3.03 -32.22 -9.02
N GLN A 506 -3.58 -33.03 -8.10
CA GLN A 506 -4.35 -34.22 -8.50
C GLN A 506 -5.61 -33.87 -9.28
N ILE A 507 -6.38 -32.86 -8.83
CA ILE A 507 -7.57 -32.37 -9.51
C ILE A 507 -7.18 -31.83 -10.91
N ASP A 508 -6.09 -31.09 -11.00
CA ASP A 508 -5.58 -30.55 -12.26
C ASP A 508 -5.20 -31.68 -13.24
N ALA A 509 -4.48 -32.70 -12.79
CA ALA A 509 -4.14 -33.87 -13.59
C ALA A 509 -5.38 -34.65 -14.07
N MET A 510 -6.44 -34.73 -13.26
CA MET A 510 -7.71 -35.33 -13.66
C MET A 510 -8.41 -34.52 -14.74
N ILE A 511 -8.38 -33.19 -14.64
CA ILE A 511 -8.94 -32.28 -15.65
C ILE A 511 -8.17 -32.38 -16.96
N GLU A 512 -6.83 -32.38 -16.93
CA GLU A 512 -5.97 -32.49 -18.11
C GLU A 512 -6.10 -33.84 -18.84
N ARG A 513 -6.30 -34.92 -18.09
CA ARG A 513 -6.56 -36.24 -18.67
C ARG A 513 -7.97 -36.38 -19.23
N GLY A 514 -8.83 -35.40 -19.06
CA GLY A 514 -10.22 -35.43 -19.50
C GLY A 514 -11.03 -36.53 -18.81
N GLU A 515 -10.77 -36.83 -17.57
CA GLU A 515 -11.49 -37.85 -16.80
C GLU A 515 -13.00 -37.54 -16.74
N HIS A 516 -13.81 -38.60 -16.62
CA HIS A 516 -15.28 -38.43 -16.57
C HIS A 516 -15.67 -37.55 -15.37
N ILE A 517 -16.56 -36.60 -15.56
CA ILE A 517 -17.08 -35.67 -14.54
C ILE A 517 -17.56 -36.44 -13.30
N LYS A 518 -18.01 -37.69 -13.43
CA LYS A 518 -18.37 -38.54 -12.29
C LYS A 518 -17.18 -38.84 -11.37
N ALA A 519 -16.02 -39.17 -11.94
CA ALA A 519 -14.81 -39.45 -11.16
C ALA A 519 -14.33 -38.19 -10.42
N LEU A 520 -14.36 -37.04 -11.12
CA LEU A 520 -14.05 -35.74 -10.55
C LEU A 520 -15.01 -35.38 -9.41
N ARG A 521 -16.33 -35.61 -9.59
CA ARG A 521 -17.35 -35.40 -8.54
C ARG A 521 -17.08 -36.28 -7.32
N GLU A 522 -16.78 -37.57 -7.51
CA GLU A 522 -16.46 -38.47 -6.40
C GLU A 522 -15.17 -38.05 -5.67
N ARG A 523 -14.14 -37.58 -6.41
CA ARG A 523 -12.91 -37.08 -5.77
C ARG A 523 -13.18 -35.81 -4.96
N LEU A 524 -13.95 -34.88 -5.51
CA LEU A 524 -14.37 -33.67 -4.76
C LEU A 524 -15.18 -34.02 -3.52
N LYS A 525 -16.07 -35.01 -3.58
CA LYS A 525 -16.79 -35.51 -2.40
C LYS A 525 -15.85 -36.06 -1.33
N GLN A 526 -14.85 -36.85 -1.74
CA GLN A 526 -13.86 -37.39 -0.80
C GLN A 526 -13.07 -36.28 -0.08
N ILE A 527 -12.66 -35.23 -0.82
CA ILE A 527 -11.94 -34.09 -0.28
C ILE A 527 -12.83 -33.29 0.68
N LEU A 528 -14.11 -33.10 0.34
CA LEU A 528 -15.07 -32.32 1.12
C LEU A 528 -15.85 -33.15 2.16
N ALA A 529 -15.57 -34.43 2.28
CA ALA A 529 -16.28 -35.34 3.18
C ALA A 529 -16.11 -35.00 4.69
N GLY A 530 -15.09 -34.23 5.03
CA GLY A 530 -14.84 -33.77 6.40
C GLY A 530 -15.90 -32.78 6.95
N ASP A 531 -16.66 -32.13 6.07
CA ASP A 531 -17.72 -31.21 6.47
C ASP A 531 -19.09 -31.70 5.96
N ALA A 532 -19.99 -32.02 6.91
CA ALA A 532 -21.33 -32.51 6.62
C ALA A 532 -22.16 -31.52 5.75
N ASN A 533 -21.90 -30.25 5.82
CA ASN A 533 -22.58 -29.22 5.02
C ASN A 533 -22.20 -29.30 3.54
N TYR A 534 -20.94 -29.61 3.23
CA TYR A 534 -20.41 -29.65 1.86
C TYR A 534 -20.58 -31.02 1.19
N ALA A 535 -20.66 -32.13 1.94
CA ALA A 535 -20.86 -33.45 1.35
C ALA A 535 -22.14 -33.55 0.50
N GLY A 536 -23.24 -32.91 0.93
CA GLY A 536 -24.50 -32.84 0.16
C GLY A 536 -24.54 -31.73 -0.89
N PHE A 537 -23.63 -30.76 -0.82
CA PHE A 537 -23.57 -29.65 -1.77
C PHE A 537 -23.09 -30.11 -3.16
N VAL A 538 -22.02 -30.91 -3.23
CA VAL A 538 -21.46 -31.43 -4.48
C VAL A 538 -22.46 -32.27 -5.26
N ASP A 539 -23.40 -32.95 -4.58
CA ASP A 539 -24.45 -33.72 -5.22
C ASP A 539 -25.50 -32.87 -5.94
N ARG A 540 -25.72 -31.65 -5.47
CA ARG A 540 -26.71 -30.71 -6.00
C ARG A 540 -26.18 -29.89 -7.16
N LEU A 541 -24.85 -29.84 -7.35
CA LEU A 541 -24.21 -29.08 -8.41
C LEU A 541 -24.47 -29.72 -9.79
N ASP A 542 -24.71 -28.88 -10.78
CA ASP A 542 -24.73 -29.32 -12.18
C ASP A 542 -23.31 -29.68 -12.65
N ASN A 543 -23.19 -30.34 -13.77
CA ASN A 543 -21.92 -30.79 -14.32
C ASN A 543 -20.98 -29.62 -14.65
N ASP A 544 -21.55 -28.52 -15.14
CA ASP A 544 -20.79 -27.32 -15.46
C ASP A 544 -20.27 -26.63 -14.18
N ASP A 545 -21.06 -26.64 -13.12
CA ASP A 545 -20.66 -26.07 -11.83
C ASP A 545 -19.61 -26.92 -11.12
N VAL A 546 -19.68 -28.27 -11.25
CA VAL A 546 -18.61 -29.16 -10.79
C VAL A 546 -17.30 -28.87 -11.51
N MET A 547 -17.35 -28.63 -12.82
CA MET A 547 -16.15 -28.28 -13.57
C MET A 547 -15.59 -26.92 -13.15
N ARG A 548 -16.45 -25.93 -12.92
CA ARG A 548 -16.05 -24.60 -12.42
C ARG A 548 -15.40 -24.69 -11.03
N LEU A 549 -15.98 -25.49 -10.13
CA LEU A 549 -15.43 -25.73 -8.80
C LEU A 549 -14.06 -26.39 -8.89
N ALA A 550 -13.94 -27.45 -9.70
CA ALA A 550 -12.68 -28.14 -9.95
C ALA A 550 -11.61 -27.20 -10.52
N GLN A 551 -11.98 -26.34 -11.47
CA GLN A 551 -11.08 -25.33 -12.04
C GLN A 551 -10.58 -24.33 -10.99
N LYS A 552 -11.39 -23.94 -10.01
CA LYS A 552 -10.97 -23.08 -8.90
C LYS A 552 -9.97 -23.79 -7.97
N MET A 553 -10.10 -25.09 -7.80
CA MET A 553 -9.23 -25.91 -6.92
C MET A 553 -7.95 -26.42 -7.59
N ARG A 554 -7.68 -26.09 -8.87
CA ARG A 554 -6.48 -26.53 -9.60
C ARG A 554 -5.18 -26.15 -8.94
N THR A 555 -5.10 -24.96 -8.36
CA THR A 555 -3.89 -24.43 -7.69
C THR A 555 -3.69 -24.99 -6.30
N GLY A 556 -4.77 -25.38 -5.63
CA GLY A 556 -4.79 -25.94 -4.29
C GLY A 556 -6.19 -25.93 -3.69
N VAL A 557 -6.39 -26.74 -2.67
CA VAL A 557 -7.64 -26.82 -1.92
C VAL A 557 -7.53 -25.90 -0.70
N PHE A 558 -8.55 -25.08 -0.44
CA PHE A 558 -8.59 -24.20 0.72
C PHE A 558 -9.15 -24.91 1.93
N PHE A 559 -8.43 -24.87 3.05
CA PHE A 559 -8.83 -25.48 4.32
C PHE A 559 -9.08 -24.39 5.37
N ALA A 560 -10.15 -24.54 6.12
CA ALA A 560 -10.43 -23.73 7.31
C ALA A 560 -10.01 -24.48 8.56
N SER A 561 -9.12 -23.89 9.35
CA SER A 561 -8.69 -24.38 10.66
C SER A 561 -9.00 -23.29 11.71
N PRO A 562 -10.23 -23.29 12.28
CA PRO A 562 -10.66 -22.27 13.24
C PRO A 562 -9.75 -22.22 14.46
N VAL A 563 -9.63 -21.05 15.06
CA VAL A 563 -8.83 -20.84 16.26
C VAL A 563 -9.43 -21.62 17.43
N PHE A 564 -8.59 -22.36 18.17
CA PHE A 564 -8.92 -23.28 19.26
C PHE A 564 -9.81 -24.49 18.86
N ASP A 565 -10.05 -24.67 17.58
CA ASP A 565 -10.74 -25.85 17.02
C ASP A 565 -10.03 -26.25 15.70
N GLY A 566 -8.71 -26.22 15.73
CA GLY A 566 -7.86 -26.49 14.57
C GLY A 566 -7.89 -27.96 14.15
N ALA A 567 -7.46 -28.21 12.92
CA ALA A 567 -7.33 -29.58 12.39
C ALA A 567 -6.33 -30.39 13.24
N PRO A 568 -6.73 -31.58 13.74
CA PRO A 568 -5.81 -32.43 14.48
C PRO A 568 -4.69 -32.97 13.58
N GLU A 569 -3.53 -33.25 14.16
CA GLU A 569 -2.34 -33.76 13.44
C GLU A 569 -2.64 -35.00 12.60
N GLU A 570 -3.49 -35.92 13.12
CA GLU A 570 -3.88 -37.12 12.39
C GLU A 570 -4.65 -36.82 11.10
N ALA A 571 -5.53 -35.81 11.10
CA ALA A 571 -6.22 -35.42 9.88
C ALA A 571 -5.25 -34.89 8.78
N ILE A 572 -4.19 -34.19 9.18
CA ILE A 572 -3.14 -33.74 8.24
C ILE A 572 -2.38 -34.95 7.68
N LYS A 573 -2.07 -35.95 8.53
CA LYS A 573 -1.41 -37.20 8.11
C LYS A 573 -2.29 -38.03 7.17
N ASP A 574 -3.60 -38.05 7.39
CA ASP A 574 -4.55 -38.74 6.51
C ASP A 574 -4.62 -38.07 5.11
N ILE A 575 -4.48 -36.73 5.07
CA ILE A 575 -4.32 -36.03 3.78
C ILE A 575 -3.05 -36.48 3.09
N PHE A 576 -1.92 -36.61 3.81
CA PHE A 576 -0.65 -37.08 3.25
C PHE A 576 -0.77 -38.48 2.66
N ASP A 577 -1.42 -39.40 3.37
CA ASP A 577 -1.69 -40.74 2.87
C ASP A 577 -2.53 -40.71 1.59
N SER A 578 -3.54 -39.84 1.52
CA SER A 578 -4.41 -39.70 0.34
C SER A 578 -3.68 -39.19 -0.91
N VAL A 579 -2.56 -38.48 -0.70
CA VAL A 579 -1.74 -37.87 -1.75
C VAL A 579 -0.49 -38.70 -2.06
N GLY A 580 -0.13 -39.65 -1.18
CA GLY A 580 1.01 -40.53 -1.36
C GLY A 580 2.35 -39.95 -0.89
N ILE A 581 2.31 -39.07 0.12
CA ILE A 581 3.51 -38.51 0.76
C ILE A 581 3.77 -39.22 2.08
N PRO A 582 5.07 -39.29 2.53
CA PRO A 582 5.41 -39.79 3.85
C PRO A 582 4.67 -39.02 4.96
N ARG A 583 4.16 -39.72 5.97
CA ARG A 583 3.50 -39.14 7.13
C ARG A 583 4.36 -38.15 7.93
N SER A 584 5.69 -38.18 7.75
CA SER A 584 6.61 -37.22 8.36
C SER A 584 6.51 -35.81 7.76
N GLY A 585 5.92 -35.65 6.57
CA GLY A 585 5.90 -34.39 5.84
C GLY A 585 7.25 -33.95 5.32
N GLN A 586 8.26 -34.84 5.37
CA GLN A 586 9.61 -34.59 4.88
C GLN A 586 9.78 -35.14 3.46
N SER A 587 10.63 -34.48 2.69
CA SER A 587 10.92 -34.84 1.31
C SER A 587 12.43 -34.83 1.06
N ILE A 588 12.89 -35.68 0.16
CA ILE A 588 14.27 -35.66 -0.32
C ILE A 588 14.44 -34.47 -1.24
N LEU A 589 15.38 -33.60 -0.92
CA LEU A 589 15.80 -32.49 -1.76
C LEU A 589 17.16 -32.76 -2.40
N PHE A 590 17.36 -32.19 -3.57
CA PHE A 590 18.62 -32.22 -4.31
C PHE A 590 19.22 -30.81 -4.35
N ASP A 591 20.55 -30.71 -4.24
CA ASP A 591 21.25 -29.43 -4.37
C ASP A 591 21.29 -29.02 -5.84
N GLY A 592 20.78 -27.85 -6.18
CA GLY A 592 20.73 -27.31 -7.55
C GLY A 592 22.12 -27.20 -8.20
N ARG A 593 23.18 -27.02 -7.41
CA ARG A 593 24.55 -26.84 -7.93
C ARG A 593 25.30 -28.12 -8.16
N THR A 594 25.10 -29.13 -7.31
CA THR A 594 25.81 -30.41 -7.41
C THR A 594 24.95 -31.51 -8.04
N GLY A 595 23.63 -31.40 -7.93
CA GLY A 595 22.68 -32.42 -8.35
C GLY A 595 22.61 -33.61 -7.38
N GLU A 596 23.31 -33.55 -6.26
CA GLU A 596 23.33 -34.63 -5.26
C GLU A 596 22.19 -34.44 -4.25
N PRO A 597 21.62 -35.55 -3.71
CA PRO A 597 20.63 -35.43 -2.65
C PRO A 597 21.30 -34.96 -1.35
N PHE A 598 20.55 -34.22 -0.53
CA PHE A 598 20.98 -33.86 0.83
C PHE A 598 20.96 -35.09 1.74
N ASP A 599 21.87 -35.14 2.73
CA ASP A 599 22.03 -36.26 3.64
C ASP A 599 20.80 -36.59 4.47
N GLN A 600 19.95 -35.64 4.71
CA GLN A 600 18.73 -35.78 5.51
C GLN A 600 17.50 -35.27 4.78
N ASP A 601 16.36 -35.91 5.05
CA ASP A 601 15.08 -35.47 4.56
C ASP A 601 14.74 -34.09 5.13
N VAL A 602 14.18 -33.22 4.30
CA VAL A 602 13.87 -31.82 4.63
C VAL A 602 12.38 -31.66 4.72
N THR A 603 11.91 -30.86 5.70
CA THR A 603 10.51 -30.40 5.76
C THR A 603 10.27 -29.39 4.66
N VAL A 604 9.43 -29.75 3.70
CA VAL A 604 9.02 -28.92 2.57
C VAL A 604 7.51 -28.77 2.57
N GLY A 605 7.03 -27.60 2.25
CA GLY A 605 5.58 -27.38 2.10
C GLY A 605 5.23 -25.98 1.66
N ILE A 606 3.97 -25.62 1.82
CA ILE A 606 3.48 -24.29 1.48
C ILE A 606 3.25 -23.48 2.74
N MET A 607 3.87 -22.30 2.77
CA MET A 607 3.67 -21.30 3.81
C MET A 607 3.09 -20.04 3.20
N TYR A 608 2.19 -19.40 3.95
CA TYR A 608 1.64 -18.10 3.58
C TYR A 608 2.56 -16.98 4.06
N MET A 609 3.19 -16.26 3.12
CA MET A 609 4.17 -15.23 3.41
C MET A 609 3.63 -13.84 3.07
N LEU A 610 3.97 -12.88 3.92
CA LEU A 610 3.57 -11.47 3.84
C LEU A 610 4.80 -10.61 3.54
N LYS A 611 4.66 -9.64 2.63
CA LYS A 611 5.60 -8.53 2.46
C LYS A 611 5.18 -7.41 3.41
N LEU A 612 6.09 -6.95 4.27
CA LEU A 612 5.79 -5.91 5.24
C LEU A 612 6.16 -4.51 4.71
N HIS A 613 5.51 -3.48 5.27
CA HIS A 613 5.74 -2.07 4.91
C HIS A 613 7.09 -1.51 5.43
N HIS A 614 8.08 -2.38 5.62
CA HIS A 614 9.45 -2.04 5.98
C HIS A 614 10.36 -2.35 4.80
N LEU A 615 10.21 -1.56 3.74
CA LEU A 615 10.98 -1.74 2.50
C LEU A 615 12.34 -1.07 2.62
N VAL A 616 13.36 -1.69 2.03
CA VAL A 616 14.75 -1.17 2.08
C VAL A 616 14.86 0.19 1.40
N ASP A 617 14.13 0.43 0.31
CA ASP A 617 14.15 1.70 -0.42
C ASP A 617 13.76 2.90 0.45
N ASP A 618 12.86 2.69 1.42
CA ASP A 618 12.44 3.75 2.33
C ASP A 618 13.46 4.01 3.46
N LYS A 619 14.39 3.07 3.69
CA LYS A 619 15.35 3.10 4.80
C LYS A 619 16.78 3.37 4.38
N ILE A 620 17.16 2.98 3.15
CA ILE A 620 18.50 3.20 2.62
C ILE A 620 18.77 4.71 2.52
N HIS A 621 19.88 5.14 3.11
CA HIS A 621 20.25 6.53 3.12
C HIS A 621 21.76 6.69 3.22
N ALA A 622 22.30 7.64 2.46
CA ALA A 622 23.70 8.04 2.51
C ALA A 622 23.79 9.55 2.43
N ARG A 623 24.85 10.09 3.04
CA ARG A 623 25.14 11.52 3.03
C ARG A 623 26.64 11.74 2.87
N SER A 624 27.01 12.67 2.01
CA SER A 624 28.35 13.27 1.99
C SER A 624 28.32 14.65 2.65
N ILE A 625 27.70 15.63 2.01
CA ILE A 625 27.45 16.97 2.51
C ILE A 625 25.95 17.20 2.50
N GLY A 626 25.44 17.95 3.50
CA GLY A 626 24.03 18.25 3.60
C GLY A 626 23.76 19.44 4.54
N PRO A 627 22.49 19.68 4.91
CA PRO A 627 22.11 20.77 5.79
C PRO A 627 22.58 20.56 7.22
N TYR A 628 22.84 21.67 7.92
CA TYR A 628 23.29 21.72 9.29
C TYR A 628 22.33 22.53 10.17
N SER A 629 22.31 22.26 11.48
CA SER A 629 21.57 23.06 12.44
C SER A 629 22.13 24.48 12.51
N LEU A 630 21.28 25.47 12.71
CA LEU A 630 21.71 26.86 12.78
C LEU A 630 22.50 27.19 14.04
N VAL A 631 22.16 26.60 15.19
CA VAL A 631 22.77 26.90 16.49
C VAL A 631 24.02 26.05 16.73
N THR A 632 23.88 24.73 16.69
CA THR A 632 24.95 23.79 17.00
C THR A 632 25.86 23.47 15.81
N GLN A 633 25.50 23.87 14.59
CA GLN A 633 26.22 23.55 13.35
C GLN A 633 26.41 22.04 13.13
N GLN A 634 25.67 21.21 13.81
CA GLN A 634 25.69 19.75 13.63
C GLN A 634 24.85 19.33 12.44
N PRO A 635 25.17 18.21 11.77
CA PRO A 635 24.32 17.66 10.71
C PRO A 635 22.90 17.41 11.23
N LEU A 636 21.88 17.76 10.42
CA LEU A 636 20.50 17.40 10.73
C LEU A 636 20.34 15.87 10.74
N GLY A 637 19.34 15.36 11.47
CA GLY A 637 18.99 13.95 11.50
C GLY A 637 17.87 13.58 10.54
N GLY A 638 17.80 12.30 10.14
CA GLY A 638 16.70 11.75 9.35
C GLY A 638 16.89 11.82 7.83
N LYS A 639 16.40 10.80 7.14
CA LYS A 639 16.49 10.66 5.66
C LYS A 639 15.77 11.81 4.92
N ALA A 640 14.60 12.23 5.41
CA ALA A 640 13.79 13.27 4.79
C ALA A 640 14.52 14.65 4.74
N GLN A 641 15.42 14.90 5.67
CA GLN A 641 16.20 16.15 5.75
C GLN A 641 17.60 15.99 5.17
N PHE A 642 17.88 14.92 4.45
CA PHE A 642 19.22 14.57 4.01
C PHE A 642 20.25 14.63 5.15
N GLY A 643 19.86 14.05 6.30
CA GLY A 643 20.59 14.10 7.55
C GLY A 643 21.70 13.06 7.65
N GLY A 644 22.54 13.19 8.68
CA GLY A 644 23.58 12.22 9.03
C GLY A 644 23.12 11.20 10.07
N GLN A 645 23.92 10.15 10.24
CA GLN A 645 23.76 9.17 11.31
C GLN A 645 24.23 9.77 12.63
N ARG A 646 23.54 9.42 13.73
CA ARG A 646 23.92 9.86 15.06
C ARG A 646 24.94 8.89 15.66
N LEU A 647 26.13 9.37 16.02
CA LEU A 647 27.04 8.68 16.92
C LEU A 647 26.62 9.05 18.36
N GLY A 648 25.97 8.11 19.05
CA GLY A 648 25.51 8.33 20.41
C GLY A 648 26.64 8.20 21.44
N GLU A 649 26.32 8.43 22.71
CA GLU A 649 27.29 8.34 23.82
C GLU A 649 27.88 6.94 23.97
N MET A 650 27.04 5.89 23.79
CA MET A 650 27.51 4.50 23.89
C MET A 650 28.43 4.12 22.73
N GLU A 651 28.19 4.65 21.51
CA GLU A 651 29.06 4.44 20.35
C GLU A 651 30.42 5.13 20.54
N VAL A 652 30.45 6.30 21.22
CA VAL A 652 31.70 6.97 21.65
C VAL A 652 32.48 6.07 22.59
N TRP A 653 31.85 5.45 23.58
CA TRP A 653 32.52 4.49 24.50
C TRP A 653 33.09 3.28 23.74
N ALA A 654 32.40 2.81 22.72
CA ALA A 654 32.93 1.73 21.89
C ALA A 654 34.19 2.16 21.13
N MET A 655 34.24 3.38 20.59
CA MET A 655 35.43 3.93 19.93
C MET A 655 36.60 4.11 20.91
N GLU A 656 36.33 4.53 22.13
CA GLU A 656 37.32 4.63 23.22
C GLU A 656 37.88 3.22 23.55
N ALA A 657 37.00 2.22 23.64
CA ALA A 657 37.41 0.84 23.93
C ALA A 657 38.33 0.27 22.86
N TYR A 658 38.14 0.63 21.58
CA TYR A 658 39.05 0.27 20.50
C TYR A 658 40.36 1.08 20.47
N GLY A 659 40.46 2.16 21.24
CA GLY A 659 41.62 3.05 21.22
C GLY A 659 41.76 3.86 19.93
N ALA A 660 40.67 4.03 19.17
CA ALA A 660 40.66 4.71 17.87
C ALA A 660 40.54 6.24 18.05
N ALA A 661 41.54 6.87 18.64
CA ALA A 661 41.48 8.29 18.99
C ALA A 661 41.35 9.24 17.79
N TYR A 662 42.09 8.99 16.71
CA TYR A 662 42.00 9.82 15.51
C TYR A 662 40.65 9.71 14.80
N ALA A 663 40.08 8.50 14.73
CA ALA A 663 38.74 8.29 14.19
C ALA A 663 37.68 9.01 15.03
N LEU A 664 37.77 8.93 16.36
CA LEU A 664 36.88 9.65 17.27
C LEU A 664 36.97 11.15 17.09
N GLN A 665 38.19 11.69 17.00
CA GLN A 665 38.41 13.11 16.75
C GLN A 665 37.79 13.55 15.43
N GLU A 666 37.95 12.76 14.36
CA GLU A 666 37.34 13.03 13.06
C GLU A 666 35.80 13.05 13.13
N PHE A 667 35.19 12.10 13.82
CA PHE A 667 33.75 12.05 14.01
C PHE A 667 33.20 13.25 14.79
N LEU A 668 33.93 13.72 15.79
CA LEU A 668 33.51 14.83 16.65
C LEU A 668 33.76 16.22 16.04
N THR A 669 34.67 16.36 15.08
CA THR A 669 35.11 17.65 14.53
C THR A 669 34.71 17.80 13.03
N VAL A 670 35.54 17.34 12.12
CA VAL A 670 35.43 17.61 10.68
C VAL A 670 34.22 16.96 10.03
N LYS A 671 33.69 15.90 10.57
CA LYS A 671 32.44 15.24 10.12
C LYS A 671 31.18 15.83 10.76
N SER A 672 31.30 16.62 11.79
CA SER A 672 30.19 17.15 12.59
C SER A 672 30.12 18.68 12.55
N ASP A 673 30.62 19.35 13.60
CA ASP A 673 30.33 20.74 13.86
C ASP A 673 31.50 21.70 13.71
N ASP A 674 32.68 21.26 13.34
CA ASP A 674 33.81 22.13 12.99
C ASP A 674 33.57 22.75 11.58
N VAL A 675 33.06 23.99 11.58
CA VAL A 675 32.68 24.69 10.34
C VAL A 675 33.84 24.87 9.36
N GLN A 676 35.02 25.24 9.89
CA GLN A 676 36.23 25.47 9.05
C GLN A 676 36.89 24.15 8.68
N GLY A 677 36.97 23.22 9.63
CA GLY A 677 37.59 21.92 9.44
C GLY A 677 36.91 21.08 8.40
N ARG A 678 35.56 21.07 8.38
CA ARG A 678 34.80 20.32 7.37
C ARG A 678 35.02 20.81 5.93
N THR A 679 35.18 22.15 5.75
CA THR A 679 35.46 22.74 4.43
C THR A 679 36.88 22.38 3.99
N ARG A 680 37.88 22.52 4.85
CA ARG A 680 39.26 22.15 4.56
C ARG A 680 39.40 20.65 4.26
N MET A 681 38.73 19.80 5.03
CA MET A 681 38.75 18.35 4.81
C MET A 681 38.18 17.98 3.44
N TYR A 682 37.07 18.63 3.03
CA TYR A 682 36.49 18.41 1.72
C TYR A 682 37.44 18.84 0.59
N GLU A 683 38.07 20.01 0.72
CA GLU A 683 39.09 20.47 -0.23
C GLU A 683 40.28 19.51 -0.30
N SER A 684 40.77 19.02 0.84
CA SER A 684 41.88 18.07 0.91
C SER A 684 41.54 16.75 0.21
N ILE A 685 40.34 16.21 0.42
CA ILE A 685 39.88 15.00 -0.29
C ILE A 685 39.84 15.22 -1.80
N VAL A 686 39.32 16.36 -2.25
CA VAL A 686 39.25 16.68 -3.70
C VAL A 686 40.67 16.85 -4.32
N LYS A 687 41.61 17.39 -3.54
CA LYS A 687 43.03 17.53 -3.97
C LYS A 687 43.83 16.24 -3.88
N GLY A 688 43.30 15.21 -3.18
CA GLY A 688 44.01 13.97 -2.92
C GLY A 688 44.94 14.01 -1.72
N ASP A 689 44.83 15.03 -0.89
CA ASP A 689 45.55 15.21 0.37
C ASP A 689 44.72 14.63 1.52
N TYR A 690 45.33 13.91 2.44
CA TYR A 690 44.60 13.24 3.54
C TYR A 690 44.98 13.76 4.93
N ALA A 691 45.59 14.95 5.01
CA ALA A 691 45.95 15.55 6.30
C ALA A 691 44.69 16.01 7.04
N LEU A 692 44.53 15.54 8.27
CA LEU A 692 43.45 15.95 9.15
C LEU A 692 43.91 17.13 10.00
N GLU A 693 43.35 18.32 9.78
CA GLU A 693 43.47 19.48 10.62
C GLU A 693 42.14 19.73 11.34
N ALA A 694 42.00 19.26 12.55
CA ALA A 694 40.82 19.47 13.37
C ALA A 694 40.84 20.84 14.05
N GLY A 695 39.72 21.53 14.04
CA GLY A 695 39.47 22.75 14.79
C GLY A 695 38.68 22.49 16.07
N ILE A 696 38.13 23.56 16.64
CA ILE A 696 37.29 23.49 17.85
C ILE A 696 35.82 23.25 17.38
N PRO A 697 35.11 22.29 18.00
CA PRO A 697 33.68 22.06 17.71
C PRO A 697 32.83 23.28 18.08
N GLU A 698 31.90 23.69 17.22
CA GLU A 698 31.02 24.84 17.48
C GLU A 698 30.11 24.62 18.70
N SER A 699 29.69 23.38 18.94
CA SER A 699 28.91 23.01 20.14
C SER A 699 29.69 23.31 21.45
N PHE A 700 31.00 23.18 21.43
CA PHE A 700 31.85 23.56 22.55
C PHE A 700 31.90 25.10 22.75
N THR A 701 31.96 25.85 21.63
CA THR A 701 31.86 27.32 21.68
C THR A 701 30.52 27.79 22.27
N VAL A 702 29.41 27.11 21.87
CA VAL A 702 28.06 27.37 22.45
C VAL A 702 28.06 27.09 23.95
N LEU A 703 28.64 25.95 24.38
CA LEU A 703 28.74 25.60 25.82
C LEU A 703 29.52 26.66 26.62
N ILE A 704 30.66 27.14 26.10
CA ILE A 704 31.42 28.21 26.71
C ILE A 704 30.55 29.46 26.89
N LYS A 705 29.82 29.87 25.87
CA LYS A 705 28.94 31.04 25.93
C LYS A 705 27.80 30.87 26.94
N GLU A 706 27.23 29.67 27.01
CA GLU A 706 26.21 29.34 28.03
C GLU A 706 26.77 29.42 29.46
N LEU A 707 27.97 28.87 29.71
CA LEU A 707 28.63 28.97 30.99
C LEU A 707 29.00 30.41 31.34
N GLN A 708 29.51 31.21 30.40
CA GLN A 708 29.74 32.63 30.57
C GLN A 708 28.45 33.39 30.90
N SER A 709 27.30 33.00 30.32
CA SER A 709 26.00 33.58 30.67
C SER A 709 25.57 33.30 32.13
N LEU A 710 26.07 32.20 32.70
CA LEU A 710 25.90 31.85 34.12
C LEU A 710 26.95 32.50 35.02
N CYS A 711 27.69 33.50 34.54
CA CYS A 711 28.75 34.23 35.24
C CYS A 711 30.00 33.36 35.57
N LEU A 712 30.22 32.27 34.86
CA LEU A 712 31.43 31.45 34.94
C LEU A 712 32.40 31.91 33.86
N ASN A 713 33.63 32.34 34.27
CA ASN A 713 34.67 32.69 33.31
C ASN A 713 35.40 31.43 32.83
N ILE A 714 35.40 31.20 31.52
CA ILE A 714 36.11 30.08 30.91
C ILE A 714 36.97 30.65 29.77
N GLU A 715 38.24 30.38 29.84
CA GLU A 715 39.24 30.78 28.86
C GLU A 715 39.98 29.57 28.32
N LEU A 716 40.21 29.56 27.00
CA LEU A 716 41.01 28.55 26.33
C LEU A 716 42.45 29.01 26.30
N ILE A 717 43.33 28.24 26.88
CA ILE A 717 44.77 28.52 26.94
C ILE A 717 45.45 27.63 25.88
N GLU A 718 46.10 28.23 24.90
CA GLU A 718 46.95 27.50 23.95
C GLU A 718 48.27 27.13 24.62
N GLY A 719 48.45 25.87 24.96
CA GLY A 719 49.70 25.37 25.57
C GLY A 719 50.75 25.02 24.51
N SER A 720 51.76 25.85 24.35
CA SER A 720 53.05 25.35 23.88
C SER A 720 53.69 24.65 25.08
N GLY A 721 53.91 23.35 25.10
CA GLY A 721 54.62 22.47 26.06
C GLY A 721 55.11 22.94 27.44
N ALA A 722 54.83 24.19 27.85
CA ALA A 722 55.10 24.81 29.11
C ALA A 722 53.82 25.09 29.96
N GLY A 723 52.65 24.50 29.52
CA GLY A 723 51.32 24.86 30.00
C GLY A 723 50.98 24.38 31.42
N GLU A 724 51.67 23.40 31.96
CA GLU A 724 51.43 22.97 33.35
C GLU A 724 51.91 24.03 34.35
N ALA A 725 53.05 24.69 34.11
CA ALA A 725 53.55 25.74 34.96
C ALA A 725 52.72 27.04 34.89
N ALA A 726 52.20 27.40 33.70
CA ALA A 726 51.36 28.58 33.53
C ALA A 726 49.94 28.39 34.08
N ALA A 727 49.43 27.19 34.10
CA ALA A 727 48.13 26.87 34.70
C ALA A 727 48.19 26.88 36.24
N GLU A 728 49.27 26.44 36.82
CA GLU A 728 49.53 26.55 38.26
C GLU A 728 49.73 28.02 38.71
N GLU A 729 50.49 28.82 37.95
CA GLU A 729 50.70 30.24 38.19
C GLU A 729 49.41 31.07 38.09
N LEU A 730 48.54 30.80 37.10
CA LEU A 730 47.25 31.44 37.02
C LEU A 730 46.24 30.98 38.08
N ALA A 731 46.31 29.74 38.55
CA ALA A 731 45.51 29.23 39.66
C ALA A 731 45.95 29.86 40.99
N GLU A 732 47.24 30.07 41.21
CA GLU A 732 47.77 30.78 42.37
C GLU A 732 47.42 32.29 42.35
N GLU A 733 47.52 32.95 41.18
CA GLU A 733 47.15 34.37 41.04
C GLU A 733 45.66 34.63 41.20
N THR A 734 44.79 33.71 40.74
CA THR A 734 43.35 33.81 41.01
C THR A 734 42.98 33.53 42.46
N THR A 735 43.66 32.62 43.11
CA THR A 735 43.45 32.33 44.56
C THR A 735 43.88 33.47 45.41
N GLU A 736 45.04 34.11 45.11
CA GLU A 736 45.51 35.32 45.85
C GLU A 736 44.57 36.52 45.61
N LYS A 737 44.06 36.75 44.38
CA LYS A 737 43.09 37.81 44.08
C LYS A 737 41.73 37.58 44.77
N HIS A 738 41.30 36.34 44.91
CA HIS A 738 40.12 36.01 45.70
C HIS A 738 40.34 36.19 47.21
N HIS A 739 41.48 35.82 47.71
CA HIS A 739 41.84 36.05 49.13
C HIS A 739 42.00 37.56 49.50
N ALA A 740 42.57 38.32 48.56
CA ALA A 740 42.70 39.78 48.74
C ALA A 740 41.32 40.50 48.67
N ARG A 741 40.39 40.06 47.87
CA ARG A 741 39.01 40.57 47.83
C ARG A 741 38.22 40.20 49.11
N HIS A 742 38.41 39.00 49.65
CA HIS A 742 37.74 38.59 50.88
C HIS A 742 38.25 39.34 52.10
N LEU A 743 39.50 39.76 52.08
CA LEU A 743 40.09 40.59 53.15
C LEU A 743 39.74 42.09 53.06
N GLN A 744 39.24 42.58 51.94
CA GLN A 744 38.67 43.92 51.73
C GLN A 744 37.16 44.04 52.03
N LEU A 745 36.47 42.93 52.26
CA LEU A 745 35.04 42.88 52.59
C LEU A 745 34.77 42.47 54.06
N LEU A 746 35.80 42.26 54.88
CA LEU A 746 35.78 42.19 56.33
C LEU A 746 36.39 43.49 56.93
#